data_ada4c4de7b346fe3f8c298977b4170b1
#
_entry.id   ada4c4de7b346fe3f8c298977b4170b1
#
_cell.length_a   1.000
_cell.length_b   1.000
_cell.length_c   1.000
_cell.angle_alpha   90.00
_cell.angle_beta   90.00
_cell.angle_gamma   90.00
#
_symmetry.space_group_name_H-M   'P 1'
#
loop_
_entity.id
_entity.type
_entity.pdbx_description
1 polymer ?
#
loop_
_entity_poly.entity_id
_entity_poly.type
_entity_poly.pdbx_seq_one_letter_code
_entity_poly.pdbx_strand_id
1 'polypeptide(L)'
;MKFEYHVKPTGNDAACGDTEHPFATISKAAQMASPGDTVIVHEGVYREQVDPRRGGLSEHERITYCGAEGEARPVIKGSECVQGWTELADHPHVWTVVLDNTMFGDFNPFATPIFGDWLEMPKFGEDPDKHLGDVYLNGVSFFESTTLEGVYDPQPRDTDEDFALKIPCPVPDVDRTRYVWHAEVDENAGTTTIWANFQGADPNEELVEVSVRRTCFFPSRNHVNYITVRGFEMAQATGDWAPPTSQQWGMIGPNWSYGWIIEDNVLHDAKFSAVSLGKEISSGDNEWAKTERKTGYQYQLEAVFKARRIGWEKGLIGGHIVRNNDIYECGQNAIVGHMGSAFCRIEHNHVHHIALKREFFGWEVAGIKFHAALDTVIANNNIHDCSLGMWMDWQTQGTRITRNVFHDNVRDLMIEVSHGPYLVDNNVFASPVMFQNWSQGGAFVNNLICGGIEPHTVPDRSTPYHYPHTTEVAGCAVVSGGDERWLNNMFAPQPVKPTVGEYGLSAYSDCPMSMHEYLERQRAMWADPSQGGGERNPLQSLYAGGNIYLSGAQGLNKQEGAADDSERMQEDASFFGGTASTSVACDEPMPVTLVEEPDGLYLQCIVPQAVADTRMQVVTSDMLGVPRIVEERYEQPDGSDYVLDTDLLGQALTATERKAGALNGLVSGENHIRIWEWNN
;
A
#
# COMPACT_ATOMS: atom_id res chain seq x y z
N MET A 1 19.00 -26.25 21.44
CA MET A 1 19.46 -25.25 22.45
C MET A 1 19.25 -23.94 21.76
N LYS A 2 18.58 -22.99 22.38
CA LYS A 2 18.39 -21.64 21.80
C LYS A 2 19.58 -20.80 22.21
N PHE A 3 20.18 -20.07 21.26
CA PHE A 3 21.28 -19.14 21.50
C PHE A 3 20.79 -17.70 21.40
N GLU A 4 21.45 -16.82 22.14
CA GLU A 4 21.36 -15.38 22.00
C GLU A 4 22.69 -14.87 21.47
N TYR A 5 22.66 -14.25 20.30
CA TYR A 5 23.82 -13.59 19.71
C TYR A 5 23.71 -12.09 19.91
N HIS A 6 24.77 -11.47 20.33
CA HIS A 6 24.88 -10.03 20.51
C HIS A 6 25.71 -9.40 19.40
N VAL A 7 25.28 -8.26 18.91
CA VAL A 7 25.92 -7.49 17.85
C VAL A 7 26.13 -6.05 18.32
N LYS A 8 27.37 -5.54 18.23
CA LYS A 8 27.73 -4.15 18.55
C LYS A 8 28.67 -3.60 17.50
N PRO A 9 28.64 -2.30 17.14
CA PRO A 9 29.61 -1.72 16.18
C PRO A 9 31.09 -1.85 16.64
N THR A 10 31.29 -1.96 17.94
CA THR A 10 32.62 -2.18 18.54
C THR A 10 32.99 -3.66 18.74
N GLY A 11 32.15 -4.58 18.26
CA GLY A 11 32.33 -6.02 18.37
C GLY A 11 33.42 -6.58 17.44
N ASN A 12 33.44 -7.91 17.32
CA ASN A 12 34.42 -8.60 16.46
C ASN A 12 33.76 -9.85 15.83
N ASP A 13 33.71 -9.93 14.53
CA ASP A 13 33.10 -11.06 13.78
C ASP A 13 33.90 -12.38 13.90
N ALA A 14 35.10 -12.34 14.44
CA ALA A 14 35.86 -13.54 14.80
C ALA A 14 35.53 -14.06 16.22
N ALA A 15 34.74 -13.33 17.01
CA ALA A 15 34.30 -13.71 18.34
C ALA A 15 33.21 -14.78 18.32
N CYS A 16 32.68 -15.18 19.48
CA CYS A 16 31.61 -16.18 19.60
C CYS A 16 30.20 -15.58 19.53
N GLY A 17 30.06 -14.26 19.64
CA GLY A 17 28.79 -13.55 19.57
C GLY A 17 27.99 -13.57 20.87
N ASP A 18 28.58 -13.89 22.01
CA ASP A 18 27.91 -13.75 23.31
C ASP A 18 27.94 -12.29 23.82
N THR A 19 27.33 -12.04 24.98
CA THR A 19 27.25 -10.69 25.56
C THR A 19 28.60 -10.04 25.82
N GLU A 20 29.64 -10.85 26.21
CA GLU A 20 30.97 -10.36 26.51
C GLU A 20 31.83 -10.19 25.24
N HIS A 21 31.54 -10.98 24.23
CA HIS A 21 32.29 -11.03 22.96
C HIS A 21 31.34 -10.91 21.76
N PRO A 22 30.66 -9.77 21.59
CA PRO A 22 29.66 -9.57 20.52
C PRO A 22 30.29 -9.57 19.12
N PHE A 23 29.50 -9.90 18.14
CA PHE A 23 29.85 -9.69 16.72
C PHE A 23 29.86 -8.20 16.38
N ALA A 24 30.60 -7.83 15.34
CA ALA A 24 30.65 -6.47 14.81
C ALA A 24 29.48 -6.20 13.85
N THR A 25 29.00 -7.22 13.13
CA THR A 25 28.00 -7.07 12.07
C THR A 25 26.77 -7.96 12.31
N ILE A 26 25.61 -7.45 11.90
CA ILE A 26 24.36 -8.22 11.90
C ILE A 26 24.46 -9.37 10.88
N SER A 27 25.12 -9.13 9.75
CA SER A 27 25.37 -10.13 8.72
C SER A 27 26.13 -11.33 9.28
N LYS A 28 27.10 -11.14 10.16
CA LYS A 28 27.80 -12.24 10.83
C LYS A 28 26.85 -13.06 11.70
N ALA A 29 26.03 -12.42 12.51
CA ALA A 29 25.04 -13.08 13.33
C ALA A 29 24.01 -13.84 12.46
N ALA A 30 23.58 -13.26 11.35
CA ALA A 30 22.65 -13.88 10.39
C ALA A 30 23.21 -15.15 9.72
N GLN A 31 24.53 -15.23 9.54
CA GLN A 31 25.21 -16.46 9.07
C GLN A 31 25.24 -17.55 10.15
N MET A 32 25.25 -17.18 11.44
CA MET A 32 25.37 -18.12 12.56
C MET A 32 24.00 -18.60 13.04
N ALA A 33 22.99 -17.72 13.09
CA ALA A 33 21.68 -17.99 13.65
C ALA A 33 21.00 -19.24 13.05
N SER A 34 20.36 -19.97 13.91
CA SER A 34 19.64 -21.23 13.63
C SER A 34 18.21 -21.18 14.18
N PRO A 35 17.29 -22.06 13.79
CA PRO A 35 15.91 -22.05 14.26
C PRO A 35 15.79 -21.97 15.78
N GLY A 36 15.04 -20.97 16.24
CA GLY A 36 14.81 -20.69 17.66
C GLY A 36 15.81 -19.72 18.30
N ASP A 37 16.86 -19.29 17.59
CA ASP A 37 17.85 -18.33 18.10
C ASP A 37 17.34 -16.89 18.03
N THR A 38 17.92 -16.04 18.88
CA THR A 38 17.69 -14.60 18.91
C THR A 38 19.00 -13.86 18.63
N VAL A 39 18.94 -12.86 17.76
CA VAL A 39 20.02 -11.90 17.47
C VAL A 39 19.63 -10.57 18.09
N ILE A 40 20.35 -10.15 19.12
CA ILE A 40 20.16 -8.90 19.86
C ILE A 40 21.15 -7.89 19.32
N VAL A 41 20.65 -6.84 18.70
CA VAL A 41 21.44 -5.79 18.08
C VAL A 41 21.43 -4.56 18.98
N HIS A 42 22.59 -4.14 19.43
CA HIS A 42 22.77 -2.98 20.30
C HIS A 42 22.76 -1.68 19.50
N GLU A 43 22.55 -0.56 20.17
CA GLU A 43 22.52 0.76 19.55
C GLU A 43 23.76 1.02 18.67
N GLY A 44 23.54 1.67 17.54
CA GLY A 44 24.57 2.03 16.58
C GLY A 44 24.07 2.05 15.15
N VAL A 45 24.92 2.49 14.23
CA VAL A 45 24.65 2.52 12.79
C VAL A 45 25.40 1.38 12.12
N TYR A 46 24.65 0.53 11.42
CA TYR A 46 25.14 -0.64 10.71
C TYR A 46 24.94 -0.42 9.20
N ARG A 47 26.04 -0.24 8.47
CA ARG A 47 26.03 0.00 7.02
C ARG A 47 26.26 -1.32 6.31
N GLU A 48 25.20 -2.09 6.19
CA GLU A 48 25.27 -3.45 5.64
C GLU A 48 23.94 -3.88 5.01
N GLN A 49 24.01 -4.91 4.18
CA GLN A 49 22.85 -5.65 3.68
C GLN A 49 22.83 -6.99 4.40
N VAL A 50 21.82 -7.18 5.24
CA VAL A 50 21.65 -8.42 5.99
C VAL A 50 20.94 -9.46 5.12
N ASP A 51 21.61 -10.56 4.80
CA ASP A 51 21.07 -11.71 4.10
C ASP A 51 20.98 -12.92 5.04
N PRO A 52 19.82 -13.19 5.66
CA PRO A 52 19.68 -14.28 6.61
C PRO A 52 19.90 -15.63 5.91
N ARG A 53 20.88 -16.39 6.39
CA ARG A 53 21.23 -17.68 5.81
C ARG A 53 20.17 -18.76 6.02
N ARG A 54 19.42 -18.69 7.13
CA ARG A 54 18.42 -19.65 7.54
C ARG A 54 17.16 -18.93 8.04
N GLY A 55 16.05 -19.63 7.95
CA GLY A 55 14.81 -19.26 8.64
C GLY A 55 14.54 -20.15 9.84
N GLY A 56 13.47 -19.87 10.55
CA GLY A 56 12.90 -20.76 11.56
C GLY A 56 12.21 -22.00 10.92
N LEU A 57 11.79 -22.92 11.76
CA LEU A 57 11.08 -24.13 11.34
C LEU A 57 9.57 -24.05 11.58
N SER A 58 9.14 -23.21 12.49
CA SER A 58 7.73 -23.02 12.85
C SER A 58 7.53 -21.71 13.60
N GLU A 59 6.29 -21.39 13.94
CA GLU A 59 5.92 -20.27 14.81
C GLU A 59 6.64 -20.28 16.17
N HIS A 60 6.98 -21.47 16.69
CA HIS A 60 7.65 -21.64 17.98
C HIS A 60 9.17 -21.71 17.90
N GLU A 61 9.70 -21.81 16.68
CA GLU A 61 11.14 -21.92 16.40
C GLU A 61 11.56 -20.87 15.35
N ARG A 62 11.07 -19.64 15.50
CA ARG A 62 11.47 -18.50 14.69
C ARG A 62 12.92 -18.13 14.94
N ILE A 63 13.58 -17.52 13.96
CA ILE A 63 14.78 -16.74 14.21
C ILE A 63 14.33 -15.29 14.43
N THR A 64 14.72 -14.71 15.56
CA THR A 64 14.34 -13.33 15.90
C THR A 64 15.55 -12.42 15.81
N TYR A 65 15.44 -11.31 15.07
CA TYR A 65 16.36 -10.20 15.06
C TYR A 65 15.68 -9.04 15.77
N CYS A 66 16.29 -8.49 16.80
CA CYS A 66 15.68 -7.40 17.57
C CYS A 66 16.70 -6.40 18.09
N GLY A 67 16.27 -5.14 18.21
CA GLY A 67 17.01 -4.14 18.98
C GLY A 67 17.13 -4.53 20.46
N ALA A 68 18.23 -4.14 21.10
CA ALA A 68 18.45 -4.39 22.52
C ALA A 68 17.48 -3.57 23.36
N GLU A 69 16.83 -4.21 24.33
CA GLU A 69 15.82 -3.57 25.18
C GLU A 69 16.47 -2.48 26.08
N GLY A 70 15.87 -1.30 26.11
CA GLY A 70 16.30 -0.16 26.91
C GLY A 70 17.45 0.66 26.29
N GLU A 71 17.88 0.33 25.08
CA GLU A 71 18.84 1.10 24.28
C GLU A 71 18.11 1.87 23.16
N ALA A 72 18.81 2.81 22.51
CA ALA A 72 18.30 3.42 21.29
C ALA A 72 18.19 2.37 20.17
N ARG A 73 17.26 2.58 19.23
CA ARG A 73 17.08 1.65 18.10
C ARG A 73 18.38 1.53 17.30
N PRO A 74 18.83 0.31 16.97
CA PRO A 74 19.91 0.13 15.99
C PRO A 74 19.42 0.52 14.60
N VAL A 75 20.30 1.22 13.86
CA VAL A 75 19.98 1.77 12.53
C VAL A 75 20.71 0.96 11.46
N ILE A 76 19.98 0.37 10.52
CA ILE A 76 20.57 -0.27 9.34
C ILE A 76 20.43 0.67 8.14
N LYS A 77 21.53 1.01 7.49
CA LYS A 77 21.56 1.92 6.35
C LYS A 77 22.02 1.28 5.05
N GLY A 78 21.28 1.55 3.97
CA GLY A 78 21.66 1.19 2.61
C GLY A 78 22.71 2.11 1.99
N SER A 79 23.10 3.18 2.69
CA SER A 79 24.03 4.21 2.26
C SER A 79 25.41 4.09 2.90
N GLU A 80 26.39 4.84 2.36
CA GLU A 80 27.71 5.09 2.96
C GLU A 80 27.94 6.58 3.16
N CYS A 81 28.73 6.93 4.19
CA CYS A 81 29.20 8.31 4.41
C CYS A 81 30.25 8.68 3.37
N VAL A 82 30.14 9.89 2.81
CA VAL A 82 31.08 10.41 1.83
C VAL A 82 31.64 11.74 2.29
N GLN A 83 32.97 11.86 2.25
CA GLN A 83 33.73 13.07 2.57
C GLN A 83 34.69 13.41 1.43
N GLY A 84 35.35 14.55 1.51
CA GLY A 84 36.32 14.99 0.50
C GLY A 84 35.68 15.70 -0.66
N TRP A 85 34.54 16.31 -0.45
CA TRP A 85 33.85 17.15 -1.41
C TRP A 85 34.67 18.40 -1.73
N THR A 86 34.69 18.82 -2.99
CA THR A 86 35.38 20.00 -3.48
C THR A 86 34.38 20.98 -4.11
N GLU A 87 34.31 22.21 -3.64
CA GLU A 87 33.43 23.23 -4.21
C GLU A 87 33.93 23.67 -5.59
N LEU A 88 33.01 23.83 -6.53
CA LEU A 88 33.32 24.33 -7.88
C LEU A 88 33.54 25.84 -7.86
N ALA A 89 34.69 26.31 -8.36
CA ALA A 89 35.06 27.72 -8.32
C ALA A 89 34.08 28.64 -9.06
N ASP A 90 33.49 28.17 -10.14
CA ASP A 90 32.59 28.95 -11.02
C ASP A 90 31.10 28.77 -10.68
N HIS A 91 30.77 27.82 -9.78
CA HIS A 91 29.38 27.49 -9.39
C HIS A 91 29.29 27.38 -7.83
N PRO A 92 29.11 28.51 -7.14
CA PRO A 92 28.95 28.51 -5.68
C PRO A 92 27.85 27.55 -5.20
N HIS A 93 28.06 26.87 -4.07
CA HIS A 93 27.16 25.86 -3.47
C HIS A 93 27.11 24.51 -4.21
N VAL A 94 27.76 24.39 -5.37
CA VAL A 94 27.88 23.11 -6.08
C VAL A 94 29.22 22.48 -5.71
N TRP A 95 29.15 21.27 -5.21
CA TRP A 95 30.29 20.48 -4.80
C TRP A 95 30.38 19.20 -5.61
N THR A 96 31.58 18.68 -5.78
CA THR A 96 31.83 17.43 -6.50
C THR A 96 32.70 16.49 -5.67
N VAL A 97 32.48 15.20 -5.87
CA VAL A 97 33.29 14.13 -5.30
C VAL A 97 33.48 13.02 -6.33
N VAL A 98 34.64 12.39 -6.34
CA VAL A 98 34.94 11.22 -7.17
C VAL A 98 35.07 10.00 -6.27
N LEU A 99 34.22 9.00 -6.50
CA LEU A 99 34.14 7.76 -5.74
C LEU A 99 34.75 6.63 -6.54
N ASP A 100 35.48 5.73 -5.87
CA ASP A 100 35.96 4.48 -6.45
C ASP A 100 34.79 3.49 -6.55
N ASN A 101 34.56 2.91 -7.75
CA ASN A 101 33.44 2.00 -7.98
C ASN A 101 33.50 0.70 -7.17
N THR A 102 34.66 0.35 -6.57
CA THR A 102 34.75 -0.76 -5.63
C THR A 102 33.88 -0.59 -4.38
N MET A 103 33.49 0.65 -4.04
CA MET A 103 32.54 0.97 -2.98
C MET A 103 31.16 0.32 -3.22
N PHE A 104 30.77 0.19 -4.48
CA PHE A 104 29.46 -0.32 -4.87
C PHE A 104 29.42 -1.84 -5.09
N GLY A 105 30.58 -2.51 -5.10
CA GLY A 105 30.67 -3.94 -5.40
C GLY A 105 30.12 -4.28 -6.79
N ASP A 106 29.18 -5.21 -6.85
CA ASP A 106 28.55 -5.63 -8.12
C ASP A 106 27.33 -4.78 -8.53
N PHE A 107 26.97 -3.79 -7.73
CA PHE A 107 25.78 -2.95 -7.94
C PHE A 107 26.10 -1.48 -7.71
N ASN A 108 26.26 -0.73 -8.80
CA ASN A 108 26.39 0.72 -8.75
C ASN A 108 25.02 1.37 -9.03
N PRO A 109 24.33 1.94 -8.03
CA PRO A 109 23.02 2.55 -8.23
C PRO A 109 23.06 3.81 -9.11
N PHE A 110 24.20 4.50 -9.20
CA PHE A 110 24.39 5.68 -10.05
C PHE A 110 24.61 5.31 -11.53
N ALA A 111 24.94 4.07 -11.85
CA ALA A 111 25.03 3.52 -13.19
C ALA A 111 23.77 2.79 -13.64
N THR A 112 22.85 2.52 -12.71
CA THR A 112 21.67 1.69 -12.97
C THR A 112 20.47 2.58 -13.20
N PRO A 113 19.91 2.64 -14.44
CA PRO A 113 18.72 3.45 -14.72
C PRO A 113 17.49 2.88 -14.03
N ILE A 114 16.52 3.74 -13.71
CA ILE A 114 15.18 3.34 -13.26
C ILE A 114 14.48 2.67 -14.45
N PHE A 115 14.00 1.45 -14.23
CA PHE A 115 13.43 0.62 -15.29
C PHE A 115 12.35 -0.32 -14.76
N GLY A 116 11.32 -0.57 -15.55
CA GLY A 116 10.34 -1.60 -15.26
C GLY A 116 9.00 -1.42 -15.98
N ASP A 117 8.19 -2.47 -15.91
CA ASP A 117 6.85 -2.46 -16.47
C ASP A 117 5.98 -1.41 -15.76
N TRP A 118 5.10 -0.71 -16.51
CA TRP A 118 4.21 0.36 -16.04
C TRP A 118 4.92 1.59 -15.41
N LEU A 119 6.22 1.73 -15.57
CA LEU A 119 6.91 2.98 -15.30
C LEU A 119 6.52 4.00 -16.40
N GLU A 120 6.12 5.19 -15.98
CA GLU A 120 5.67 6.24 -16.89
C GLU A 120 6.58 7.46 -16.90
N MET A 121 7.31 7.69 -15.81
CA MET A 121 8.25 8.78 -15.74
C MET A 121 9.48 8.39 -14.87
N PRO A 122 10.70 8.52 -15.35
CA PRO A 122 11.03 8.89 -16.72
C PRO A 122 10.47 7.86 -17.72
N LYS A 123 9.97 8.33 -18.86
CA LYS A 123 9.48 7.45 -19.92
C LYS A 123 10.63 6.70 -20.55
N PHE A 124 10.53 5.38 -20.57
CA PHE A 124 11.55 4.53 -21.13
C PHE A 124 11.87 4.91 -22.58
N GLY A 125 13.14 5.27 -22.84
CA GLY A 125 13.65 5.63 -24.17
C GLY A 125 13.18 6.97 -24.75
N GLU A 126 12.32 7.73 -24.05
CA GLU A 126 11.83 9.04 -24.51
C GLU A 126 12.43 10.21 -23.72
N ASP A 127 12.66 10.02 -22.40
CA ASP A 127 13.23 11.03 -21.51
C ASP A 127 14.68 10.65 -21.12
N PRO A 128 15.51 11.60 -20.68
CA PRO A 128 16.79 11.27 -20.06
C PRO A 128 16.62 10.34 -18.89
N ASP A 129 17.47 9.31 -18.83
CA ASP A 129 17.41 8.30 -17.75
C ASP A 129 17.65 8.96 -16.39
N LYS A 130 16.86 8.56 -15.41
CA LYS A 130 17.13 8.72 -13.98
C LYS A 130 17.62 7.41 -13.40
N HIS A 131 18.37 7.51 -12.32
CA HIS A 131 19.10 6.37 -11.77
C HIS A 131 18.58 5.97 -10.39
N LEU A 132 18.96 4.75 -9.97
CA LEU A 132 18.61 4.23 -8.65
C LEU A 132 19.33 4.98 -7.53
N GLY A 133 20.46 5.66 -7.82
CA GLY A 133 21.25 6.42 -6.86
C GLY A 133 20.46 7.51 -6.13
N ASP A 134 20.95 7.87 -4.96
CA ASP A 134 20.49 9.04 -4.21
C ASP A 134 21.58 9.62 -3.34
N VAL A 135 21.47 10.92 -3.02
CA VAL A 135 22.39 11.68 -2.16
C VAL A 135 21.56 12.24 -1.01
N TYR A 136 22.10 12.18 0.20
CA TYR A 136 21.43 12.63 1.42
C TYR A 136 22.31 13.64 2.16
N LEU A 137 21.69 14.70 2.67
CA LEU A 137 22.29 15.65 3.60
C LEU A 137 21.53 15.58 4.93
N ASN A 138 22.21 15.19 6.01
CA ASN A 138 21.61 15.04 7.33
C ASN A 138 20.35 14.15 7.33
N GLY A 139 20.37 13.08 6.52
CA GLY A 139 19.28 12.14 6.35
C GLY A 139 18.23 12.52 5.28
N VAL A 140 18.24 13.76 4.76
CA VAL A 140 17.25 14.23 3.77
C VAL A 140 17.77 13.99 2.35
N SER A 141 16.98 13.29 1.51
CA SER A 141 17.34 12.96 0.14
C SER A 141 17.25 14.17 -0.80
N PHE A 142 18.12 14.24 -1.79
CA PHE A 142 18.13 15.22 -2.87
C PHE A 142 17.30 14.74 -4.07
N PHE A 143 17.09 15.61 -5.04
CA PHE A 143 16.47 15.27 -6.32
C PHE A 143 17.54 15.04 -7.39
N GLU A 144 17.34 14.04 -8.26
CA GLU A 144 18.23 13.83 -9.39
C GLU A 144 17.95 14.86 -10.48
N SER A 145 19.01 15.57 -10.91
CA SER A 145 19.03 16.34 -12.15
C SER A 145 19.64 15.49 -13.26
N THR A 146 18.96 15.39 -14.39
CA THR A 146 19.46 14.66 -15.56
C THR A 146 20.59 15.40 -16.29
N THR A 147 20.89 16.66 -15.90
CA THR A 147 21.94 17.48 -16.49
C THR A 147 22.73 18.24 -15.42
N LEU A 148 23.99 18.55 -15.70
CA LEU A 148 24.83 19.40 -14.83
C LEU A 148 24.29 20.83 -14.72
N GLU A 149 23.70 21.38 -15.79
CA GLU A 149 23.09 22.70 -15.77
C GLU A 149 21.99 22.81 -14.72
N GLY A 150 21.19 21.74 -14.55
CA GLY A 150 20.16 21.69 -13.52
C GLY A 150 20.73 21.66 -12.09
N VAL A 151 21.97 21.19 -11.90
CA VAL A 151 22.67 21.25 -10.60
C VAL A 151 23.24 22.67 -10.36
N TYR A 152 23.70 23.32 -11.41
CA TYR A 152 24.28 24.68 -11.31
C TYR A 152 23.25 25.75 -10.96
N ASP A 153 22.03 25.64 -11.48
CA ASP A 153 20.94 26.59 -11.28
C ASP A 153 19.60 25.87 -11.00
N PRO A 154 19.45 25.21 -9.83
CA PRO A 154 18.23 24.46 -9.50
C PRO A 154 17.05 25.39 -9.30
N GLN A 155 16.00 25.17 -10.11
CA GLN A 155 14.75 25.93 -10.02
C GLN A 155 13.82 25.33 -8.95
N PRO A 156 13.22 26.17 -8.09
CA PRO A 156 12.24 25.68 -7.12
C PRO A 156 11.00 25.18 -7.83
N ARG A 157 10.41 24.12 -7.30
CA ARG A 157 9.17 23.52 -7.80
C ARG A 157 8.13 23.60 -6.71
N ASP A 158 7.08 24.37 -6.91
CA ASP A 158 6.00 24.61 -5.94
C ASP A 158 4.73 23.80 -6.21
N THR A 159 4.58 23.31 -7.44
CA THR A 159 3.43 22.56 -7.90
C THR A 159 3.87 21.37 -8.73
N ASP A 160 3.23 20.24 -8.48
CA ASP A 160 3.30 19.02 -9.26
C ASP A 160 1.93 18.60 -9.79
N GLU A 161 1.88 17.52 -10.54
CA GLU A 161 0.64 16.92 -11.04
C GLU A 161 0.52 15.49 -10.53
N ASP A 162 -0.66 15.12 -10.00
CA ASP A 162 -0.94 13.72 -9.76
C ASP A 162 -1.01 12.97 -11.10
N PHE A 163 -0.21 11.91 -11.21
CA PHE A 163 -0.07 11.15 -12.45
C PHE A 163 -1.40 10.58 -12.97
N ALA A 164 -2.22 10.03 -12.08
CA ALA A 164 -3.46 9.35 -12.47
C ALA A 164 -4.63 10.31 -12.72
N LEU A 165 -4.82 11.27 -11.81
CA LEU A 165 -5.97 12.20 -11.87
C LEU A 165 -5.72 13.44 -12.71
N LYS A 166 -4.46 13.72 -13.07
CA LYS A 166 -4.06 14.93 -13.79
C LYS A 166 -4.51 16.22 -13.09
N ILE A 167 -4.44 16.23 -11.78
CA ILE A 167 -4.76 17.39 -10.95
C ILE A 167 -3.50 18.00 -10.33
N PRO A 168 -3.44 19.33 -10.17
CA PRO A 168 -2.33 19.97 -9.47
C PRO A 168 -2.24 19.51 -8.01
N CYS A 169 -1.03 19.19 -7.59
CA CYS A 169 -0.70 18.85 -6.20
C CYS A 169 0.39 19.80 -5.70
N PRO A 170 0.25 20.42 -4.53
CA PRO A 170 1.32 21.22 -3.97
C PRO A 170 2.52 20.34 -3.63
N VAL A 171 3.72 20.90 -3.78
CA VAL A 171 4.95 20.28 -3.28
C VAL A 171 5.07 20.59 -1.80
N PRO A 172 5.21 19.59 -0.90
CA PRO A 172 5.20 19.82 0.53
C PRO A 172 6.34 20.72 1.02
N ASP A 173 7.54 20.60 0.45
CA ASP A 173 8.70 21.41 0.77
C ASP A 173 9.36 21.92 -0.52
N VAL A 174 9.06 23.18 -0.85
CA VAL A 174 9.56 23.86 -2.07
C VAL A 174 11.06 24.08 -2.01
N ASP A 175 11.60 24.41 -0.85
CA ASP A 175 13.03 24.70 -0.71
C ASP A 175 13.87 23.43 -0.86
N ARG A 176 13.37 22.28 -0.42
CA ARG A 176 14.00 20.96 -0.64
C ARG A 176 14.21 20.66 -2.12
N THR A 177 13.35 21.12 -3.03
CA THR A 177 13.46 20.86 -4.47
C THR A 177 14.70 21.49 -5.13
N ARG A 178 15.40 22.38 -4.42
CA ARG A 178 16.67 22.99 -4.88
C ARG A 178 17.89 22.15 -4.51
N TYR A 179 17.75 21.17 -3.63
CA TYR A 179 18.81 20.23 -3.32
C TYR A 179 18.82 19.15 -4.38
N VAL A 180 19.74 19.26 -5.31
CA VAL A 180 19.80 18.41 -6.51
C VAL A 180 21.20 17.81 -6.68
N TRP A 181 21.23 16.63 -7.30
CA TRP A 181 22.47 15.96 -7.65
C TRP A 181 22.44 15.47 -9.10
N HIS A 182 23.65 15.25 -9.66
CA HIS A 182 23.90 14.59 -10.93
C HIS A 182 25.11 13.68 -10.78
N ALA A 183 25.15 12.57 -11.52
CA ALA A 183 26.31 11.68 -11.49
C ALA A 183 26.71 11.23 -12.91
N GLU A 184 28.01 11.03 -13.08
CA GLU A 184 28.59 10.38 -14.26
C GLU A 184 29.46 9.21 -13.82
N VAL A 185 29.28 8.05 -14.48
CA VAL A 185 30.05 6.84 -14.20
C VAL A 185 31.02 6.56 -15.34
N ASP A 186 32.30 6.48 -15.01
CA ASP A 186 33.35 6.03 -15.94
C ASP A 186 33.77 4.60 -15.58
N GLU A 187 33.23 3.64 -16.31
CA GLU A 187 33.55 2.22 -16.12
C GLU A 187 35.02 1.91 -16.44
N ASN A 188 35.66 2.66 -17.35
CA ASN A 188 37.06 2.43 -17.73
C ASN A 188 38.01 2.94 -16.65
N ALA A 189 37.73 4.07 -16.05
CA ALA A 189 38.46 4.60 -14.92
C ALA A 189 38.08 3.92 -13.60
N GLY A 190 36.92 3.25 -13.55
CA GLY A 190 36.38 2.65 -12.34
C GLY A 190 35.93 3.67 -11.31
N THR A 191 35.36 4.79 -11.76
CA THR A 191 34.96 5.92 -10.91
C THR A 191 33.53 6.37 -11.17
N THR A 192 32.90 6.88 -10.10
CA THR A 192 31.63 7.61 -10.16
C THR A 192 31.87 9.02 -9.67
N THR A 193 31.60 10.02 -10.50
CA THR A 193 31.67 11.44 -10.11
C THR A 193 30.27 11.93 -9.82
N ILE A 194 30.08 12.51 -8.62
CA ILE A 194 28.82 13.11 -8.20
C ILE A 194 29.01 14.61 -8.08
N TRP A 195 28.07 15.37 -8.62
CA TRP A 195 27.90 16.82 -8.39
C TRP A 195 26.61 17.01 -7.62
N ALA A 196 26.64 17.84 -6.57
CA ALA A 196 25.47 18.14 -5.79
C ALA A 196 25.44 19.61 -5.35
N ASN A 197 24.23 20.20 -5.34
CA ASN A 197 24.04 21.56 -4.87
C ASN A 197 23.54 21.54 -3.43
N PHE A 198 24.38 21.94 -2.50
CA PHE A 198 24.11 21.89 -1.07
C PHE A 198 23.49 23.18 -0.50
N GLN A 199 23.10 24.12 -1.37
CA GLN A 199 22.40 25.37 -0.99
C GLN A 199 23.11 26.22 0.08
N GLY A 200 24.45 26.07 0.20
CA GLY A 200 25.30 26.82 1.14
C GLY A 200 25.76 26.05 2.36
N ALA A 201 25.35 24.79 2.53
CA ALA A 201 25.96 23.90 3.51
C ALA A 201 27.35 23.44 3.03
N ASP A 202 28.30 23.25 3.96
CA ASP A 202 29.60 22.63 3.67
C ASP A 202 29.48 21.10 3.88
N PRO A 203 29.49 20.29 2.79
CA PRO A 203 29.30 18.84 2.90
C PRO A 203 30.45 18.13 3.64
N ASN A 204 31.58 18.78 3.89
CA ASN A 204 32.65 18.20 4.70
C ASN A 204 32.48 18.44 6.21
N GLU A 205 31.60 19.36 6.60
CA GLU A 205 31.23 19.62 7.99
C GLU A 205 29.91 18.96 8.41
N GLU A 206 29.14 18.46 7.43
CA GLU A 206 27.82 17.87 7.59
C GLU A 206 27.85 16.35 7.33
N LEU A 207 26.78 15.65 7.70
CA LEU A 207 26.61 14.25 7.36
C LEU A 207 26.09 14.12 5.93
N VAL A 208 26.97 13.77 4.99
CA VAL A 208 26.59 13.44 3.62
C VAL A 208 26.71 11.95 3.38
N GLU A 209 25.65 11.36 2.86
CA GLU A 209 25.55 9.94 2.56
C GLU A 209 25.14 9.72 1.10
N VAL A 210 25.56 8.60 0.51
CA VAL A 210 25.13 8.18 -0.82
C VAL A 210 24.62 6.75 -0.77
N SER A 211 23.58 6.44 -1.53
CA SER A 211 23.03 5.09 -1.58
C SER A 211 24.00 4.11 -2.24
N VAL A 212 24.11 2.90 -1.69
CA VAL A 212 25.07 1.87 -2.12
C VAL A 212 24.40 0.50 -2.24
N ARG A 213 23.38 0.22 -1.42
CA ARG A 213 22.77 -1.12 -1.28
C ARG A 213 21.31 -1.13 -1.69
N ARG A 214 20.89 -2.23 -2.34
CA ARG A 214 19.48 -2.44 -2.73
C ARG A 214 18.57 -2.57 -1.52
N THR A 215 19.03 -3.21 -0.47
CA THR A 215 18.21 -3.57 0.69
C THR A 215 18.99 -3.40 1.99
N CYS A 216 18.27 -3.29 3.12
CA CYS A 216 18.84 -3.37 4.47
C CYS A 216 18.74 -4.80 5.04
N PHE A 217 17.58 -5.46 4.86
CA PHE A 217 17.34 -6.79 5.41
C PHE A 217 16.49 -7.64 4.45
N PHE A 218 17.13 -8.50 3.64
CA PHE A 218 16.43 -9.24 2.60
C PHE A 218 17.16 -10.55 2.25
N PRO A 219 16.48 -11.71 2.30
CA PRO A 219 17.13 -12.98 1.95
C PRO A 219 17.30 -13.11 0.45
N SER A 220 18.51 -13.49 0.02
CA SER A 220 18.81 -13.80 -1.38
C SER A 220 18.18 -15.11 -1.86
N ARG A 221 17.65 -15.92 -0.95
CA ARG A 221 17.09 -17.25 -1.22
C ARG A 221 15.62 -17.32 -0.86
N ASN A 222 14.92 -18.17 -1.60
CA ASN A 222 13.54 -18.52 -1.32
C ASN A 222 13.42 -19.39 -0.07
N HIS A 223 12.24 -19.40 0.55
CA HIS A 223 11.88 -20.26 1.70
C HIS A 223 12.73 -20.06 2.96
N VAL A 224 13.21 -18.84 3.18
CA VAL A 224 13.78 -18.42 4.46
C VAL A 224 12.63 -18.01 5.36
N ASN A 225 11.91 -18.99 5.91
CA ASN A 225 10.64 -18.84 6.59
C ASN A 225 10.79 -18.44 8.07
N TYR A 226 9.69 -17.99 8.70
CA TYR A 226 9.57 -17.79 10.14
C TYR A 226 10.67 -16.93 10.76
N ILE A 227 10.93 -15.77 10.17
CA ILE A 227 11.80 -14.73 10.74
C ILE A 227 10.94 -13.66 11.40
N THR A 228 11.41 -13.13 12.51
CA THR A 228 10.89 -11.91 13.14
C THR A 228 11.97 -10.84 13.10
N VAL A 229 11.61 -9.64 12.64
CA VAL A 229 12.50 -8.45 12.64
C VAL A 229 11.76 -7.32 13.35
N ARG A 230 12.33 -6.85 14.47
CA ARG A 230 11.66 -5.85 15.29
C ARG A 230 12.61 -4.86 16.00
N GLY A 231 12.13 -3.62 16.17
CA GLY A 231 12.82 -2.62 16.96
C GLY A 231 14.04 -2.01 16.25
N PHE A 232 14.03 -1.98 14.92
CA PHE A 232 15.07 -1.33 14.10
C PHE A 232 14.58 -0.02 13.50
N GLU A 233 15.52 0.86 13.18
CA GLU A 233 15.38 1.88 12.17
C GLU A 233 16.10 1.39 10.91
N MET A 234 15.47 1.52 9.73
CA MET A 234 16.09 1.19 8.46
C MET A 234 15.87 2.32 7.47
N ALA A 235 16.93 2.69 6.73
CA ALA A 235 16.85 3.83 5.83
C ALA A 235 17.79 3.73 4.62
N GLN A 236 17.48 4.52 3.58
CA GLN A 236 18.37 4.86 2.47
C GLN A 236 18.78 3.66 1.60
N ALA A 237 17.90 2.68 1.48
CA ALA A 237 18.06 1.57 0.54
C ALA A 237 17.53 1.95 -0.84
N THR A 238 18.18 1.44 -1.89
CA THR A 238 17.85 1.75 -3.26
C THR A 238 17.49 0.49 -4.06
N GLY A 239 16.33 -0.09 -3.73
CA GLY A 239 15.75 -1.18 -4.51
C GLY A 239 15.37 -0.76 -5.93
N ASP A 240 14.75 -1.66 -6.68
CA ASP A 240 14.27 -1.38 -8.03
C ASP A 240 12.78 -0.98 -8.01
N TRP A 241 12.30 -0.38 -9.10
CA TRP A 241 10.87 -0.26 -9.38
C TRP A 241 10.17 -1.62 -9.27
N ALA A 242 9.08 -1.72 -8.54
CA ALA A 242 8.48 -2.97 -8.08
C ALA A 242 7.11 -3.26 -8.71
N PRO A 243 7.00 -3.50 -10.04
CA PRO A 243 5.75 -3.92 -10.66
C PRO A 243 5.44 -5.41 -10.36
N PRO A 244 4.21 -5.89 -10.62
CA PRO A 244 3.83 -7.28 -10.37
C PRO A 244 4.54 -8.30 -11.27
N THR A 245 5.20 -7.83 -12.31
CA THR A 245 5.91 -8.66 -13.30
C THR A 245 7.41 -8.77 -13.07
N SER A 246 7.95 -8.16 -12.01
CA SER A 246 9.37 -8.26 -11.64
C SER A 246 9.57 -8.87 -10.26
N GLN A 247 10.81 -9.21 -9.92
CA GLN A 247 11.17 -9.43 -8.52
C GLN A 247 10.94 -8.10 -7.77
N GLN A 248 10.19 -8.15 -6.69
CA GLN A 248 9.92 -6.96 -5.88
C GLN A 248 10.94 -6.85 -4.76
N TRP A 249 11.85 -5.87 -4.88
CA TRP A 249 12.79 -5.51 -3.84
C TRP A 249 12.16 -4.55 -2.85
N GLY A 250 12.32 -4.82 -1.57
CA GLY A 250 12.02 -3.88 -0.49
C GLY A 250 13.27 -3.59 0.33
N MET A 251 13.30 -2.46 1.04
CA MET A 251 14.35 -2.20 2.01
C MET A 251 14.42 -3.34 3.04
N ILE A 252 13.27 -3.88 3.42
CA ILE A 252 13.11 -5.13 4.16
C ILE A 252 12.03 -6.01 3.49
N GLY A 253 12.19 -7.33 3.57
CA GLY A 253 11.13 -8.26 3.14
C GLY A 253 11.55 -9.72 3.14
N PRO A 254 10.56 -10.62 3.08
CA PRO A 254 10.76 -12.07 3.11
C PRO A 254 11.23 -12.67 1.78
N ASN A 255 11.26 -11.90 0.67
CA ASN A 255 11.40 -12.40 -0.69
C ASN A 255 10.27 -13.41 -1.01
N TRP A 256 10.57 -14.67 -1.30
CA TRP A 256 9.60 -15.74 -1.56
C TRP A 256 9.62 -16.75 -0.42
N SER A 257 8.88 -16.43 0.65
CA SER A 257 8.93 -17.16 1.94
C SER A 257 7.56 -17.17 2.62
N TYR A 258 7.49 -17.79 3.79
CA TYR A 258 6.28 -17.90 4.59
C TYR A 258 6.48 -17.38 6.01
N GLY A 259 5.46 -16.71 6.55
CA GLY A 259 5.28 -16.53 7.99
C GLY A 259 6.29 -15.57 8.65
N TRP A 260 6.75 -14.50 7.98
CA TRP A 260 7.56 -13.46 8.63
C TRP A 260 6.71 -12.56 9.52
N ILE A 261 7.36 -11.98 10.54
CA ILE A 261 6.83 -10.88 11.36
C ILE A 261 7.79 -9.70 11.23
N ILE A 262 7.27 -8.56 10.77
CA ILE A 262 7.97 -7.28 10.68
C ILE A 262 7.20 -6.32 11.58
N GLU A 263 7.78 -5.98 12.72
CA GLU A 263 7.04 -5.24 13.74
C GLU A 263 7.89 -4.23 14.50
N ASP A 264 7.26 -3.15 14.98
CA ASP A 264 7.88 -2.14 15.84
C ASP A 264 9.12 -1.46 15.21
N ASN A 265 9.20 -1.34 13.88
CA ASN A 265 10.31 -0.71 13.17
C ASN A 265 9.95 0.70 12.70
N VAL A 266 10.98 1.50 12.46
CA VAL A 266 10.91 2.78 11.73
C VAL A 266 11.59 2.57 10.38
N LEU A 267 10.86 2.76 9.27
CA LEU A 267 11.31 2.47 7.92
C LEU A 267 11.12 3.70 7.04
N HIS A 268 12.21 4.28 6.55
CA HIS A 268 12.09 5.54 5.81
C HIS A 268 13.16 5.73 4.72
N ASP A 269 12.96 6.71 3.87
CA ASP A 269 13.89 7.06 2.78
C ASP A 269 14.30 5.86 1.90
N ALA A 270 13.37 4.94 1.63
CA ALA A 270 13.56 3.95 0.58
C ALA A 270 13.37 4.63 -0.78
N LYS A 271 14.34 4.50 -1.70
CA LYS A 271 14.18 5.07 -3.06
C LYS A 271 12.88 4.59 -3.72
N PHE A 272 12.48 3.33 -3.48
CA PHE A 272 11.24 2.72 -3.99
C PHE A 272 10.35 2.24 -2.86
N SER A 273 10.44 0.97 -2.47
CA SER A 273 9.53 0.36 -1.50
C SER A 273 10.22 0.02 -0.19
N ALA A 274 9.59 0.34 0.96
CA ALA A 274 10.16 0.00 2.27
C ALA A 274 10.00 -1.50 2.55
N VAL A 275 8.78 -2.04 2.54
CA VAL A 275 8.50 -3.45 2.78
C VAL A 275 8.04 -4.12 1.49
N SER A 276 8.68 -5.22 1.09
CA SER A 276 8.18 -6.10 0.02
C SER A 276 7.81 -7.46 0.59
N LEU A 277 6.58 -7.91 0.35
CA LEU A 277 6.10 -9.23 0.74
C LEU A 277 6.41 -10.31 -0.31
N GLY A 278 7.02 -9.91 -1.43
CA GLY A 278 7.61 -10.81 -2.41
C GLY A 278 6.82 -11.06 -3.66
N LYS A 279 7.60 -11.33 -4.67
CA LYS A 279 7.32 -11.99 -5.94
C LYS A 279 8.62 -12.64 -6.41
N GLU A 280 8.52 -13.89 -6.79
CA GLU A 280 9.69 -14.70 -7.17
C GLU A 280 10.10 -14.41 -8.62
N ILE A 281 11.40 -14.24 -8.87
CA ILE A 281 11.97 -13.80 -10.14
C ILE A 281 11.67 -14.75 -11.31
N SER A 282 11.65 -16.06 -11.09
CA SER A 282 11.42 -17.03 -12.18
C SER A 282 10.00 -17.03 -12.71
N SER A 283 9.06 -16.40 -12.00
CA SER A 283 7.71 -16.17 -12.51
C SER A 283 7.61 -15.05 -13.56
N GLY A 284 8.65 -14.22 -13.70
CA GLY A 284 8.80 -13.11 -14.66
C GLY A 284 9.64 -11.99 -14.09
N ASP A 285 10.27 -11.20 -14.97
CA ASP A 285 11.12 -10.08 -14.58
C ASP A 285 11.12 -8.97 -15.64
N ASN A 286 10.10 -8.10 -15.62
CA ASN A 286 9.96 -6.97 -16.54
C ASN A 286 10.02 -7.36 -18.03
N GLU A 287 9.39 -8.47 -18.37
CA GLU A 287 9.46 -9.02 -19.74
C GLU A 287 8.78 -8.12 -20.77
N TRP A 288 7.80 -7.32 -20.37
CA TRP A 288 7.16 -6.37 -21.27
C TRP A 288 8.13 -5.25 -21.64
N ALA A 289 8.64 -4.53 -20.67
CA ALA A 289 9.59 -3.45 -20.92
C ALA A 289 10.90 -3.93 -21.60
N LYS A 290 11.32 -5.18 -21.34
CA LYS A 290 12.51 -5.79 -21.98
C LYS A 290 12.28 -6.22 -23.42
N THR A 291 11.08 -6.67 -23.79
CA THR A 291 10.90 -7.42 -25.05
C THR A 291 9.74 -6.95 -25.93
N GLU A 292 8.73 -6.31 -25.35
CA GLU A 292 7.49 -5.86 -26.00
C GLU A 292 6.73 -6.95 -26.80
N ARG A 293 7.06 -8.24 -26.56
CA ARG A 293 6.49 -9.36 -27.31
C ARG A 293 5.03 -9.65 -26.99
N LYS A 294 4.59 -9.30 -25.79
CA LYS A 294 3.22 -9.43 -25.27
C LYS A 294 2.92 -8.22 -24.43
N THR A 295 1.64 -7.96 -24.18
CA THR A 295 1.23 -6.89 -23.26
C THR A 295 1.69 -7.18 -21.82
N GLY A 296 1.88 -6.16 -21.00
CA GLY A 296 2.18 -6.30 -19.58
C GLY A 296 1.14 -7.15 -18.86
N TYR A 297 -0.14 -6.97 -19.19
CA TYR A 297 -1.25 -7.76 -18.62
C TYR A 297 -1.14 -9.26 -18.93
N GLN A 298 -0.68 -9.62 -20.14
CA GLN A 298 -0.45 -11.04 -20.48
C GLN A 298 0.71 -11.63 -19.66
N TYR A 299 1.79 -10.89 -19.48
CA TYR A 299 2.91 -11.33 -18.63
C TYR A 299 2.52 -11.45 -17.17
N GLN A 300 1.70 -10.52 -16.66
CA GLN A 300 1.18 -10.56 -15.29
C GLN A 300 0.30 -11.81 -15.08
N LEU A 301 -0.58 -12.12 -16.02
CA LEU A 301 -1.40 -13.34 -15.98
C LEU A 301 -0.53 -14.60 -15.98
N GLU A 302 0.47 -14.67 -16.86
CA GLU A 302 1.41 -15.78 -16.92
C GLU A 302 2.23 -15.96 -15.65
N ALA A 303 2.57 -14.86 -14.96
CA ALA A 303 3.29 -14.91 -13.69
C ALA A 303 2.52 -15.68 -12.62
N VAL A 304 1.19 -15.51 -12.54
CA VAL A 304 0.33 -16.25 -11.60
C VAL A 304 0.40 -17.76 -11.86
N PHE A 305 0.26 -18.21 -13.11
CA PHE A 305 0.34 -19.63 -13.45
C PHE A 305 1.74 -20.22 -13.27
N LYS A 306 2.79 -19.44 -13.53
CA LYS A 306 4.17 -19.86 -13.27
C LYS A 306 4.41 -20.00 -11.76
N ALA A 307 3.92 -19.05 -10.96
CA ALA A 307 4.04 -19.10 -9.50
C ALA A 307 3.35 -20.34 -8.91
N ARG A 308 2.18 -20.74 -9.42
CA ARG A 308 1.53 -21.99 -9.02
C ARG A 308 2.43 -23.22 -9.25
N ARG A 309 3.22 -23.21 -10.31
CA ARG A 309 4.16 -24.32 -10.62
C ARG A 309 5.36 -24.36 -9.68
N ILE A 310 5.76 -23.24 -9.10
CA ILE A 310 6.90 -23.13 -8.17
C ILE A 310 6.48 -23.09 -6.71
N GLY A 311 5.22 -23.46 -6.39
CA GLY A 311 4.74 -23.66 -5.03
C GLY A 311 4.10 -22.44 -4.39
N TRP A 312 3.43 -21.57 -5.17
CA TRP A 312 2.55 -20.56 -4.57
C TRP A 312 1.31 -21.25 -4.00
N GLU A 313 1.37 -21.57 -2.71
CA GLU A 313 0.33 -22.30 -1.98
C GLU A 313 0.17 -21.75 -0.56
N LYS A 314 -1.05 -21.85 -0.02
CA LYS A 314 -1.33 -21.49 1.38
C LYS A 314 -0.45 -22.30 2.33
N GLY A 315 0.22 -21.63 3.27
CA GLY A 315 1.16 -22.26 4.20
C GLY A 315 2.58 -22.48 3.65
N LEU A 316 2.84 -22.18 2.39
CA LEU A 316 4.19 -22.22 1.80
C LEU A 316 4.72 -20.82 1.47
N ILE A 317 3.85 -19.91 0.98
CA ILE A 317 4.19 -18.55 0.63
C ILE A 317 3.14 -17.60 1.21
N GLY A 318 3.55 -16.42 1.67
CA GLY A 318 2.67 -15.44 2.30
C GLY A 318 2.50 -15.64 3.81
N GLY A 319 1.33 -15.34 4.35
CA GLY A 319 1.06 -15.47 5.79
C GLY A 319 1.94 -14.59 6.67
N HIS A 320 2.37 -13.44 6.17
CA HIS A 320 3.21 -12.50 6.88
C HIS A 320 2.41 -11.59 7.80
N ILE A 321 3.05 -11.10 8.84
CA ILE A 321 2.51 -10.07 9.73
C ILE A 321 3.41 -8.85 9.64
N VAL A 322 2.82 -7.70 9.25
CA VAL A 322 3.49 -6.39 9.26
C VAL A 322 2.68 -5.49 10.18
N ARG A 323 3.26 -5.12 11.32
CA ARG A 323 2.49 -4.36 12.31
C ARG A 323 3.31 -3.38 13.14
N ASN A 324 2.65 -2.35 13.63
CA ASN A 324 3.22 -1.34 14.53
C ASN A 324 4.47 -0.65 13.93
N ASN A 325 4.62 -0.62 12.61
CA ASN A 325 5.73 0.07 11.98
C ASN A 325 5.34 1.51 11.66
N ASP A 326 6.33 2.40 11.69
CA ASP A 326 6.25 3.76 11.16
C ASP A 326 7.00 3.78 9.83
N ILE A 327 6.29 4.08 8.70
CA ILE A 327 6.82 3.92 7.34
C ILE A 327 6.56 5.20 6.55
N TYR A 328 7.63 5.89 6.15
CA TYR A 328 7.49 7.20 5.51
C TYR A 328 8.61 7.53 4.52
N GLU A 329 8.41 8.61 3.75
CA GLU A 329 9.37 9.14 2.77
C GLU A 329 9.89 8.07 1.79
N CYS A 330 8.99 7.18 1.31
CA CYS A 330 9.33 6.17 0.32
C CYS A 330 8.86 6.63 -1.07
N GLY A 331 9.71 6.44 -2.08
CA GLY A 331 9.46 6.97 -3.42
C GLY A 331 8.37 6.24 -4.21
N GLN A 332 8.06 4.97 -3.87
CA GLN A 332 7.05 4.17 -4.55
C GLN A 332 5.98 3.64 -3.59
N ASN A 333 6.34 2.75 -2.67
CA ASN A 333 5.37 2.13 -1.76
C ASN A 333 5.91 2.04 -0.33
N ALA A 334 5.03 2.14 0.67
CA ALA A 334 5.39 1.71 2.01
C ALA A 334 5.42 0.18 2.08
N ILE A 335 4.36 -0.49 1.62
CA ILE A 335 4.26 -1.96 1.62
C ILE A 335 3.78 -2.43 0.26
N VAL A 336 4.58 -3.26 -0.42
CA VAL A 336 4.24 -3.85 -1.72
C VAL A 336 4.23 -5.37 -1.66
N GLY A 337 3.41 -6.01 -2.47
CA GLY A 337 3.42 -7.47 -2.60
C GLY A 337 2.65 -7.98 -3.80
N HIS A 338 3.18 -9.02 -4.43
CA HIS A 338 2.47 -9.82 -5.42
C HIS A 338 2.61 -11.30 -5.08
N MET A 339 1.50 -11.98 -4.87
CA MET A 339 1.41 -13.38 -4.44
C MET A 339 1.92 -13.64 -3.01
N GLY A 340 3.06 -13.06 -2.60
CA GLY A 340 3.54 -13.08 -1.22
C GLY A 340 2.65 -12.28 -0.26
N SER A 341 1.79 -11.39 -0.77
CA SER A 341 0.77 -10.66 -0.02
C SER A 341 -0.46 -11.50 0.38
N ALA A 342 -0.55 -12.75 -0.08
CA ALA A 342 -1.66 -13.63 0.28
C ALA A 342 -1.58 -14.11 1.75
N PHE A 343 -2.74 -14.21 2.42
CA PHE A 343 -2.90 -14.72 3.78
C PHE A 343 -2.19 -13.87 4.85
N CYS A 344 -1.94 -12.60 4.57
CA CYS A 344 -1.18 -11.69 5.42
C CYS A 344 -2.06 -10.91 6.40
N ARG A 345 -1.40 -10.32 7.42
CA ARG A 345 -2.01 -9.36 8.33
C ARG A 345 -1.16 -8.09 8.36
N ILE A 346 -1.77 -6.97 7.99
CA ILE A 346 -1.15 -5.65 7.93
C ILE A 346 -1.89 -4.77 8.94
N GLU A 347 -1.29 -4.57 10.09
CA GLU A 347 -2.05 -4.09 11.24
C GLU A 347 -1.33 -2.98 12.00
N HIS A 348 -2.07 -1.92 12.31
CA HIS A 348 -1.60 -0.84 13.18
C HIS A 348 -0.27 -0.23 12.72
N ASN A 349 -0.08 -0.05 11.39
CA ASN A 349 1.05 0.67 10.85
C ASN A 349 0.67 2.13 10.64
N HIS A 350 1.63 3.02 10.85
CA HIS A 350 1.58 4.41 10.44
C HIS A 350 2.28 4.54 9.09
N VAL A 351 1.54 4.88 8.06
CA VAL A 351 2.02 4.97 6.68
C VAL A 351 1.79 6.38 6.16
N HIS A 352 2.86 7.10 5.87
CA HIS A 352 2.72 8.49 5.45
C HIS A 352 3.84 8.99 4.53
N HIS A 353 3.57 10.08 3.83
CA HIS A 353 4.52 10.73 2.91
C HIS A 353 5.07 9.76 1.84
N ILE A 354 4.17 8.99 1.21
CA ILE A 354 4.55 8.01 0.19
C ILE A 354 4.35 8.58 -1.20
N ALA A 355 5.40 8.49 -2.03
CA ALA A 355 5.44 8.93 -3.42
C ALA A 355 5.14 10.43 -3.61
N LEU A 356 5.48 11.26 -2.63
CA LEU A 356 5.32 12.72 -2.71
C LEU A 356 6.48 13.42 -3.40
N LYS A 357 7.67 12.82 -3.41
CA LYS A 357 8.84 13.36 -4.12
C LYS A 357 8.59 13.46 -5.62
N ARG A 358 7.78 12.56 -6.20
CA ARG A 358 7.40 12.51 -7.63
C ARG A 358 8.56 12.68 -8.59
N GLU A 359 9.69 12.11 -8.23
CA GLU A 359 10.89 12.08 -9.04
C GLU A 359 10.75 11.10 -10.21
N PHE A 360 9.98 10.06 -9.98
CA PHE A 360 9.46 9.08 -10.92
C PHE A 360 8.04 8.69 -10.52
N PHE A 361 7.27 8.16 -11.45
CA PHE A 361 5.95 7.60 -11.16
C PHE A 361 5.46 6.66 -12.27
N GLY A 362 4.39 5.95 -11.99
CA GLY A 362 3.74 5.02 -12.89
C GLY A 362 2.51 4.39 -12.22
N TRP A 363 2.03 3.29 -12.80
CA TRP A 363 0.81 2.62 -12.34
C TRP A 363 1.01 1.66 -11.15
N GLU A 364 2.12 1.81 -10.40
CA GLU A 364 2.46 0.88 -9.31
C GLU A 364 2.82 1.64 -8.01
N VAL A 365 2.12 2.72 -7.71
CA VAL A 365 2.44 3.64 -6.62
C VAL A 365 1.30 3.73 -5.61
N ALA A 366 1.56 3.36 -4.34
CA ALA A 366 0.61 3.58 -3.24
C ALA A 366 1.29 3.44 -1.86
N GLY A 367 0.63 3.86 -0.79
CA GLY A 367 1.01 3.51 0.59
C GLY A 367 1.06 1.99 0.75
N ILE A 368 -0.05 1.30 0.51
CA ILE A 368 -0.11 -0.16 0.47
C ILE A 368 -0.53 -0.60 -0.93
N LYS A 369 0.31 -1.37 -1.62
CA LYS A 369 0.06 -1.84 -2.99
C LYS A 369 0.15 -3.35 -3.07
N PHE A 370 -0.98 -4.04 -3.24
CA PHE A 370 -1.01 -5.49 -3.34
C PHE A 370 -1.66 -5.97 -4.62
N HIS A 371 -1.06 -7.00 -5.21
CA HIS A 371 -1.68 -7.91 -6.17
C HIS A 371 -1.88 -9.27 -5.51
N ALA A 372 -2.92 -9.98 -5.88
CA ALA A 372 -3.25 -11.30 -5.33
C ALA A 372 -3.35 -11.31 -3.78
N ALA A 373 -4.00 -10.29 -3.24
CA ALA A 373 -4.34 -10.26 -1.82
C ALA A 373 -5.49 -11.23 -1.56
N LEU A 374 -5.13 -12.47 -1.23
CA LEU A 374 -6.09 -13.53 -0.90
C LEU A 374 -6.16 -13.68 0.62
N ASP A 375 -7.35 -13.69 1.19
CA ASP A 375 -7.57 -13.85 2.65
C ASP A 375 -6.68 -12.92 3.51
N THR A 376 -6.38 -11.73 3.02
CA THR A 376 -5.50 -10.78 3.70
C THR A 376 -6.33 -9.83 4.56
N VAL A 377 -5.87 -9.58 5.78
CA VAL A 377 -6.51 -8.63 6.71
C VAL A 377 -5.64 -7.37 6.81
N ILE A 378 -6.22 -6.22 6.46
CA ILE A 378 -5.58 -4.91 6.56
C ILE A 378 -6.38 -4.07 7.56
N ALA A 379 -5.84 -3.88 8.77
CA ALA A 379 -6.63 -3.38 9.89
C ALA A 379 -5.91 -2.34 10.74
N ASN A 380 -6.65 -1.35 11.23
CA ASN A 380 -6.18 -0.34 12.19
C ASN A 380 -4.97 0.47 11.72
N ASN A 381 -4.70 0.60 10.42
CA ASN A 381 -3.61 1.42 9.93
C ASN A 381 -4.06 2.89 9.82
N ASN A 382 -3.12 3.81 10.05
CA ASN A 382 -3.27 5.22 9.73
C ASN A 382 -2.45 5.49 8.46
N ILE A 383 -3.12 5.98 7.39
CA ILE A 383 -2.54 6.13 6.06
C ILE A 383 -2.84 7.53 5.55
N HIS A 384 -1.81 8.36 5.44
CA HIS A 384 -2.00 9.77 5.06
C HIS A 384 -0.82 10.35 4.25
N ASP A 385 -1.04 11.51 3.66
CA ASP A 385 -0.04 12.19 2.83
C ASP A 385 0.62 11.25 1.79
N CYS A 386 -0.22 10.48 1.08
CA CYS A 386 0.20 9.58 0.01
C CYS A 386 -0.39 10.02 -1.34
N SER A 387 0.29 9.75 -2.44
CA SER A 387 -0.31 9.91 -3.77
C SER A 387 -1.54 9.01 -3.94
N LEU A 388 -1.50 7.80 -3.38
CA LEU A 388 -2.62 6.89 -3.20
C LEU A 388 -2.44 6.14 -1.89
N GLY A 389 -3.42 6.16 -1.01
CA GLY A 389 -3.32 5.50 0.29
C GLY A 389 -3.20 3.97 0.15
N MET A 390 -4.15 3.35 -0.55
CA MET A 390 -4.17 1.90 -0.74
C MET A 390 -4.64 1.51 -2.14
N TRP A 391 -3.89 0.60 -2.78
CA TRP A 391 -4.26 0.01 -4.06
C TRP A 391 -4.28 -1.52 -3.96
N MET A 392 -5.49 -2.06 -3.98
CA MET A 392 -5.73 -3.50 -4.04
C MET A 392 -5.96 -3.88 -5.50
N ASP A 393 -4.91 -4.38 -6.11
CA ASP A 393 -4.91 -4.69 -7.53
C ASP A 393 -5.23 -6.18 -7.77
N TRP A 394 -5.28 -6.59 -8.99
CA TRP A 394 -5.68 -7.91 -9.48
C TRP A 394 -5.81 -9.02 -8.42
N GLN A 395 -6.94 -9.74 -8.43
CA GLN A 395 -7.17 -10.93 -7.61
C GLN A 395 -7.35 -10.64 -6.10
N THR A 396 -7.88 -9.49 -5.74
CA THR A 396 -8.29 -9.24 -4.34
C THR A 396 -9.52 -10.07 -4.04
N GLN A 397 -9.40 -11.07 -3.15
CA GLN A 397 -10.47 -12.01 -2.80
C GLN A 397 -10.32 -12.51 -1.36
N GLY A 398 -11.41 -12.71 -0.63
CA GLY A 398 -11.39 -13.07 0.78
C GLY A 398 -10.77 -11.99 1.70
N THR A 399 -10.38 -10.85 1.13
CA THR A 399 -9.63 -9.79 1.82
C THR A 399 -10.57 -8.88 2.59
N ARG A 400 -10.14 -8.51 3.81
CA ARG A 400 -10.83 -7.53 4.65
C ARG A 400 -9.98 -6.29 4.90
N ILE A 401 -10.53 -5.12 4.60
CA ILE A 401 -9.97 -3.80 4.89
C ILE A 401 -10.84 -3.17 5.97
N THR A 402 -10.35 -3.11 7.22
CA THR A 402 -11.20 -2.77 8.35
C THR A 402 -10.52 -1.84 9.35
N ARG A 403 -11.28 -0.87 9.87
CA ARG A 403 -10.84 0.03 10.94
C ARG A 403 -9.57 0.82 10.59
N ASN A 404 -9.33 1.11 9.31
CA ASN A 404 -8.25 2.00 8.90
C ASN A 404 -8.75 3.45 8.85
N VAL A 405 -7.81 4.37 9.00
CA VAL A 405 -8.03 5.79 8.82
C VAL A 405 -7.22 6.26 7.63
N PHE A 406 -7.89 6.90 6.66
CA PHE A 406 -7.29 7.51 5.49
C PHE A 406 -7.58 9.00 5.51
N HIS A 407 -6.54 9.82 5.37
CA HIS A 407 -6.69 11.28 5.31
C HIS A 407 -5.53 11.95 4.58
N ASP A 408 -5.75 13.14 4.11
CA ASP A 408 -4.75 13.97 3.43
C ASP A 408 -4.02 13.27 2.25
N ASN A 409 -4.58 12.17 1.74
CA ASN A 409 -4.13 11.52 0.52
C ASN A 409 -4.69 12.25 -0.71
N VAL A 410 -4.02 12.12 -1.85
CA VAL A 410 -4.67 12.53 -3.12
C VAL A 410 -5.85 11.63 -3.41
N ARG A 411 -5.69 10.32 -3.17
CA ARG A 411 -6.73 9.28 -3.26
C ARG A 411 -6.60 8.31 -2.08
N ASP A 412 -7.70 7.84 -1.52
CA ASP A 412 -7.65 6.91 -0.38
C ASP A 412 -7.54 5.46 -0.82
N LEU A 413 -8.46 4.99 -1.66
CA LEU A 413 -8.58 3.58 -2.04
C LEU A 413 -8.77 3.42 -3.55
N MET A 414 -8.06 2.46 -4.12
CA MET A 414 -8.30 1.93 -5.44
C MET A 414 -8.38 0.41 -5.37
N ILE A 415 -9.41 -0.20 -5.99
CA ILE A 415 -9.49 -1.65 -6.17
C ILE A 415 -9.63 -1.92 -7.66
N GLU A 416 -8.68 -2.64 -8.24
CA GLU A 416 -8.58 -2.83 -9.68
C GLU A 416 -8.68 -4.30 -10.08
N VAL A 417 -9.52 -4.56 -11.06
CA VAL A 417 -9.81 -5.84 -11.72
C VAL A 417 -9.90 -7.02 -10.75
N SER A 418 -10.80 -6.87 -9.78
CA SER A 418 -11.12 -7.88 -8.77
C SER A 418 -12.62 -8.23 -8.82
N HIS A 419 -12.96 -9.44 -8.40
CA HIS A 419 -14.32 -9.97 -8.56
C HIS A 419 -15.03 -10.27 -7.25
N GLY A 420 -14.40 -9.89 -6.11
CA GLY A 420 -14.88 -10.23 -4.76
C GLY A 420 -14.76 -11.73 -4.43
N PRO A 421 -15.29 -12.18 -3.29
CA PRO A 421 -15.72 -11.29 -2.23
C PRO A 421 -14.54 -10.54 -1.60
N TYR A 422 -14.69 -9.27 -1.32
CA TYR A 422 -13.81 -8.52 -0.41
C TYR A 422 -14.67 -7.61 0.46
N LEU A 423 -14.21 -7.30 1.67
CA LEU A 423 -14.96 -6.52 2.64
C LEU A 423 -14.18 -5.28 3.08
N VAL A 424 -14.81 -4.11 2.93
CA VAL A 424 -14.31 -2.80 3.36
C VAL A 424 -15.24 -2.29 4.46
N ASP A 425 -14.83 -2.39 5.73
CA ASP A 425 -15.75 -2.08 6.82
C ASP A 425 -15.14 -1.24 7.94
N ASN A 426 -15.97 -0.40 8.54
CA ASN A 426 -15.61 0.42 9.71
C ASN A 426 -14.40 1.35 9.48
N ASN A 427 -14.10 1.77 8.25
CA ASN A 427 -13.02 2.69 7.96
C ASN A 427 -13.49 4.16 7.98
N VAL A 428 -12.54 5.08 8.15
CA VAL A 428 -12.70 6.50 7.89
C VAL A 428 -11.93 6.86 6.63
N PHE A 429 -12.63 7.43 5.65
CA PHE A 429 -12.07 7.93 4.40
C PHE A 429 -12.31 9.44 4.34
N ALA A 430 -11.27 10.23 4.59
CA ALA A 430 -11.39 11.67 4.76
C ALA A 430 -10.72 12.49 3.63
N SER A 431 -10.09 11.84 2.64
CA SER A 431 -9.49 12.53 1.50
C SER A 431 -10.51 12.86 0.39
N PRO A 432 -10.16 13.76 -0.55
CA PRO A 432 -11.09 14.21 -1.61
C PRO A 432 -11.62 13.12 -2.52
N VAL A 433 -10.79 12.11 -2.84
CA VAL A 433 -11.17 10.94 -3.64
C VAL A 433 -11.11 9.72 -2.74
N MET A 434 -12.29 9.24 -2.34
CA MET A 434 -12.38 8.07 -1.47
C MET A 434 -12.08 6.79 -2.23
N PHE A 435 -12.70 6.60 -3.40
CA PHE A 435 -12.66 5.30 -4.07
C PHE A 435 -12.66 5.40 -5.58
N GLN A 436 -11.59 4.92 -6.18
CA GLN A 436 -11.56 4.56 -7.60
C GLN A 436 -11.85 3.08 -7.74
N ASN A 437 -13.03 2.77 -8.23
CA ASN A 437 -13.53 1.40 -8.31
C ASN A 437 -13.42 0.83 -9.72
N TRP A 438 -12.48 -0.06 -9.92
CA TRP A 438 -12.27 -0.83 -11.15
C TRP A 438 -12.55 -2.32 -10.90
N SER A 439 -13.53 -2.61 -10.03
CA SER A 439 -13.81 -3.96 -9.54
C SER A 439 -15.31 -4.24 -9.47
N GLN A 440 -15.68 -5.42 -8.99
CA GLN A 440 -17.05 -5.87 -8.75
C GLN A 440 -17.09 -6.87 -7.59
N GLY A 441 -18.26 -7.06 -7.01
CA GLY A 441 -18.47 -8.08 -5.96
C GLY A 441 -17.85 -7.72 -4.60
N GLY A 442 -17.64 -6.42 -4.31
CA GLY A 442 -17.20 -5.94 -3.02
C GLY A 442 -18.33 -5.64 -2.04
N ALA A 443 -18.03 -5.58 -0.75
CA ALA A 443 -18.95 -5.10 0.27
C ALA A 443 -18.33 -3.94 1.05
N PHE A 444 -19.07 -2.83 1.14
CA PHE A 444 -18.70 -1.61 1.85
C PHE A 444 -19.69 -1.40 2.99
N VAL A 445 -19.24 -1.56 4.22
CA VAL A 445 -20.14 -1.63 5.37
C VAL A 445 -19.65 -0.76 6.51
N ASN A 446 -20.54 0.07 7.07
CA ASN A 446 -20.25 0.87 8.26
C ASN A 446 -19.06 1.84 8.10
N ASN A 447 -18.76 2.37 6.91
CA ASN A 447 -17.69 3.33 6.74
C ASN A 447 -18.18 4.78 6.91
N LEU A 448 -17.28 5.67 7.36
CA LEU A 448 -17.44 7.11 7.25
C LEU A 448 -16.72 7.57 5.97
N ILE A 449 -17.45 8.19 5.04
CA ILE A 449 -16.98 8.51 3.69
C ILE A 449 -17.16 10.01 3.44
N CYS A 450 -16.04 10.72 3.29
CA CYS A 450 -16.02 12.16 3.05
C CYS A 450 -15.70 12.54 1.59
N GLY A 451 -15.07 11.63 0.84
CA GLY A 451 -14.62 11.84 -0.55
C GLY A 451 -15.57 11.29 -1.61
N GLY A 452 -15.22 11.56 -2.86
CA GLY A 452 -15.96 11.09 -4.03
C GLY A 452 -15.67 9.65 -4.40
N ILE A 453 -16.59 9.04 -5.15
CA ILE A 453 -16.51 7.66 -5.68
C ILE A 453 -16.55 7.72 -7.20
N GLU A 454 -15.67 6.95 -7.84
CA GLU A 454 -15.52 6.90 -9.29
C GLU A 454 -15.51 5.43 -9.78
N PRO A 455 -16.66 4.85 -10.19
CA PRO A 455 -16.72 3.49 -10.70
C PRO A 455 -16.32 3.41 -12.17
N HIS A 456 -15.62 2.32 -12.52
CA HIS A 456 -15.18 2.02 -13.87
C HIS A 456 -15.47 0.57 -14.24
N THR A 457 -15.60 0.31 -15.55
CA THR A 457 -15.64 -1.03 -16.11
C THR A 457 -14.30 -1.38 -16.74
N VAL A 458 -13.92 -2.65 -16.76
CA VAL A 458 -12.66 -3.13 -17.38
C VAL A 458 -12.98 -4.34 -18.27
N PRO A 459 -13.52 -4.10 -19.49
CA PRO A 459 -13.93 -5.19 -20.38
C PRO A 459 -12.79 -5.73 -21.24
N ASP A 460 -11.66 -5.06 -21.30
CA ASP A 460 -10.54 -5.33 -22.21
C ASP A 460 -9.50 -6.31 -21.66
N ARG A 461 -9.57 -6.63 -20.37
CA ARG A 461 -8.68 -7.58 -19.71
C ARG A 461 -9.40 -8.40 -18.65
N SER A 462 -9.18 -9.71 -18.65
CA SER A 462 -9.69 -10.60 -17.63
C SER A 462 -8.61 -10.99 -16.63
N THR A 463 -9.03 -11.13 -15.37
CA THR A 463 -8.15 -11.54 -14.27
C THR A 463 -8.62 -12.82 -13.62
N PRO A 464 -7.71 -13.59 -13.02
CA PRO A 464 -8.05 -14.77 -12.27
C PRO A 464 -8.89 -14.47 -11.03
N TYR A 465 -9.80 -15.39 -10.71
CA TYR A 465 -10.38 -15.56 -9.39
C TYR A 465 -10.13 -16.98 -8.91
N HIS A 466 -10.20 -17.20 -7.61
CA HIS A 466 -9.68 -18.37 -6.95
C HIS A 466 -10.79 -19.20 -6.29
N TYR A 467 -10.53 -20.49 -6.03
CA TYR A 467 -11.35 -21.24 -5.09
C TYR A 467 -11.17 -20.68 -3.67
N PRO A 468 -12.24 -20.71 -2.84
CA PRO A 468 -12.24 -20.15 -1.50
C PRO A 468 -11.00 -20.55 -0.68
N HIS A 469 -10.36 -19.56 -0.06
CA HIS A 469 -9.22 -19.76 0.85
C HIS A 469 -8.00 -20.48 0.26
N THR A 470 -7.84 -20.44 -1.05
CA THR A 470 -6.71 -21.08 -1.77
C THR A 470 -6.07 -20.13 -2.78
N THR A 471 -4.93 -20.53 -3.32
CA THR A 471 -4.29 -19.89 -4.48
C THR A 471 -4.64 -20.59 -5.80
N GLU A 472 -5.55 -21.57 -5.78
CA GLU A 472 -5.97 -22.28 -6.98
C GLU A 472 -6.92 -21.42 -7.81
N VAL A 473 -6.57 -21.23 -9.08
CA VAL A 473 -7.39 -20.44 -10.00
C VAL A 473 -8.66 -21.22 -10.36
N ALA A 474 -9.82 -20.66 -10.06
CA ALA A 474 -11.13 -21.20 -10.40
C ALA A 474 -11.58 -20.76 -11.81
N GLY A 475 -11.23 -19.53 -12.20
CA GLY A 475 -11.57 -18.98 -13.52
C GLY A 475 -10.93 -17.62 -13.74
N CYS A 476 -11.30 -16.98 -14.86
CA CYS A 476 -10.95 -15.62 -15.20
C CYS A 476 -12.19 -14.86 -15.65
N ALA A 477 -12.33 -13.60 -15.27
CA ALA A 477 -13.43 -12.74 -15.68
C ALA A 477 -12.96 -11.30 -15.95
N VAL A 478 -13.74 -10.55 -16.69
CA VAL A 478 -13.62 -9.10 -16.87
C VAL A 478 -14.47 -8.39 -15.81
N VAL A 479 -14.22 -7.10 -15.60
CA VAL A 479 -15.04 -6.29 -14.71
C VAL A 479 -16.13 -5.58 -15.50
N SER A 480 -17.38 -6.03 -15.30
CA SER A 480 -18.58 -5.36 -15.82
C SER A 480 -19.07 -4.23 -14.90
N GLY A 481 -18.61 -4.20 -13.64
CA GLY A 481 -19.02 -3.27 -12.61
C GLY A 481 -20.33 -3.65 -11.92
N GLY A 482 -20.54 -3.12 -10.72
CA GLY A 482 -21.68 -3.46 -9.85
C GLY A 482 -21.47 -4.74 -9.04
N ASP A 483 -22.57 -5.41 -8.68
CA ASP A 483 -22.60 -6.55 -7.75
C ASP A 483 -21.98 -6.25 -6.38
N GLU A 484 -22.11 -5.00 -5.95
CA GLU A 484 -21.55 -4.50 -4.69
C GLU A 484 -22.65 -4.34 -3.63
N ARG A 485 -22.21 -4.40 -2.36
CA ARG A 485 -23.05 -4.22 -1.19
C ARG A 485 -22.62 -2.96 -0.45
N TRP A 486 -23.47 -1.95 -0.42
CA TRP A 486 -23.24 -0.68 0.27
C TRP A 486 -24.20 -0.54 1.45
N LEU A 487 -23.79 -0.98 2.64
CA LEU A 487 -24.67 -1.12 3.78
C LEU A 487 -24.17 -0.29 4.98
N ASN A 488 -25.08 0.47 5.60
CA ASN A 488 -24.83 1.22 6.83
C ASN A 488 -23.67 2.24 6.73
N ASN A 489 -23.29 2.72 5.55
CA ASN A 489 -22.27 3.75 5.42
C ASN A 489 -22.83 5.13 5.75
N MET A 490 -21.97 6.03 6.16
CA MET A 490 -22.27 7.44 6.34
C MET A 490 -21.49 8.26 5.31
N PHE A 491 -22.19 8.84 4.34
CA PHE A 491 -21.62 9.73 3.35
C PHE A 491 -21.71 11.17 3.85
N ALA A 492 -20.57 11.74 4.21
CA ALA A 492 -20.42 13.07 4.77
C ALA A 492 -19.49 13.93 3.89
N PRO A 493 -19.94 14.40 2.72
CA PRO A 493 -19.11 15.15 1.80
C PRO A 493 -18.41 16.33 2.45
N GLN A 494 -17.10 16.45 2.21
CA GLN A 494 -16.33 17.63 2.57
C GLN A 494 -16.05 18.42 1.28
N PRO A 495 -16.30 19.74 1.24
CA PRO A 495 -16.14 20.55 0.04
C PRO A 495 -14.67 20.83 -0.25
N VAL A 496 -13.95 19.86 -0.73
CA VAL A 496 -12.56 19.98 -1.18
C VAL A 496 -12.50 20.07 -2.69
N LYS A 497 -11.64 20.90 -3.23
CA LYS A 497 -11.41 21.04 -4.67
C LYS A 497 -10.01 20.54 -5.03
N PRO A 498 -9.84 19.89 -6.21
CA PRO A 498 -10.89 19.56 -7.17
C PRO A 498 -11.78 18.40 -6.70
N THR A 499 -13.06 18.44 -7.03
CA THR A 499 -13.96 17.30 -6.80
C THR A 499 -13.73 16.27 -7.90
N VAL A 500 -13.43 15.04 -7.53
CA VAL A 500 -13.31 13.90 -8.44
C VAL A 500 -14.29 12.82 -7.98
N GLY A 501 -15.08 12.30 -8.93
CA GLY A 501 -16.13 11.33 -8.62
C GLY A 501 -17.40 11.98 -8.04
N GLU A 502 -18.33 11.13 -7.64
CA GLU A 502 -19.63 11.51 -7.09
C GLU A 502 -19.70 11.24 -5.58
N TYR A 503 -20.37 12.10 -4.84
CA TYR A 503 -20.62 11.87 -3.41
C TYR A 503 -21.85 10.98 -3.21
N GLY A 504 -21.68 9.85 -2.53
CA GLY A 504 -22.72 8.85 -2.33
C GLY A 504 -22.75 7.82 -3.46
N LEU A 505 -23.92 7.28 -3.78
CA LEU A 505 -24.08 6.19 -4.72
C LEU A 505 -24.65 6.61 -6.09
N SER A 506 -24.80 7.90 -6.37
CA SER A 506 -25.31 8.39 -7.65
C SER A 506 -24.49 7.96 -8.85
N ALA A 507 -23.17 7.75 -8.67
CA ALA A 507 -22.29 7.22 -9.69
C ALA A 507 -22.69 5.82 -10.20
N TYR A 508 -23.45 5.06 -9.43
CA TYR A 508 -23.95 3.73 -9.78
C TYR A 508 -25.39 3.73 -10.33
N SER A 509 -25.96 4.91 -10.63
CA SER A 509 -27.38 5.00 -11.07
C SER A 509 -27.67 4.25 -12.38
N ASP A 510 -26.66 3.92 -13.16
CA ASP A 510 -26.81 3.11 -14.37
C ASP A 510 -26.86 1.59 -14.11
N CYS A 511 -26.56 1.14 -12.89
CA CYS A 511 -26.70 -0.27 -12.55
C CYS A 511 -28.18 -0.71 -12.64
N PRO A 512 -28.45 -1.95 -13.08
CA PRO A 512 -29.82 -2.46 -13.12
C PRO A 512 -30.42 -2.55 -11.72
N MET A 513 -31.71 -2.28 -11.65
CA MET A 513 -32.49 -2.21 -10.41
C MET A 513 -32.96 -3.59 -9.92
N SER A 514 -32.95 -4.58 -10.80
CA SER A 514 -33.44 -5.92 -10.50
C SER A 514 -32.76 -6.97 -11.38
N MET A 515 -32.88 -8.23 -11.00
CA MET A 515 -32.45 -9.35 -11.84
C MET A 515 -33.17 -9.36 -13.16
N HIS A 516 -34.46 -8.96 -13.18
CA HIS A 516 -35.24 -8.86 -14.41
C HIS A 516 -34.62 -7.86 -15.38
N GLU A 517 -34.31 -6.64 -14.90
CA GLU A 517 -33.67 -5.61 -15.73
C GLU A 517 -32.26 -6.06 -16.18
N TYR A 518 -31.47 -6.71 -15.32
CA TYR A 518 -30.19 -7.28 -15.71
C TYR A 518 -30.32 -8.26 -16.88
N LEU A 519 -31.27 -9.20 -16.78
CA LEU A 519 -31.50 -10.19 -17.84
C LEU A 519 -32.03 -9.57 -19.13
N GLU A 520 -32.85 -8.52 -19.04
CA GLU A 520 -33.31 -7.78 -20.23
C GLU A 520 -32.15 -7.05 -20.92
N ARG A 521 -31.30 -6.37 -20.18
CA ARG A 521 -30.07 -5.74 -20.70
C ARG A 521 -29.16 -6.77 -21.35
N GLN A 522 -28.93 -7.91 -20.71
CA GLN A 522 -28.10 -8.98 -21.25
C GLN A 522 -28.68 -9.49 -22.58
N ARG A 523 -30.01 -9.73 -22.66
CA ARG A 523 -30.68 -10.15 -23.91
C ARG A 523 -30.53 -9.10 -25.00
N ALA A 524 -30.71 -7.83 -24.69
CA ALA A 524 -30.55 -6.72 -25.63
C ALA A 524 -29.11 -6.68 -26.20
N MET A 525 -28.10 -6.80 -25.37
CA MET A 525 -26.70 -6.84 -25.80
C MET A 525 -26.37 -8.07 -26.65
N TRP A 526 -27.00 -9.22 -26.39
CA TRP A 526 -26.86 -10.41 -27.23
C TRP A 526 -27.54 -10.24 -28.59
N ALA A 527 -28.66 -9.51 -28.63
CA ALA A 527 -29.38 -9.23 -29.88
C ALA A 527 -28.65 -8.18 -30.74
N ASP A 528 -28.02 -7.21 -30.14
CA ASP A 528 -27.23 -6.17 -30.80
C ASP A 528 -25.83 -6.01 -30.11
N PRO A 529 -24.82 -6.72 -30.58
CA PRO A 529 -23.49 -6.65 -30.01
C PRO A 529 -22.83 -5.26 -30.04
N SER A 530 -23.33 -4.35 -30.88
CA SER A 530 -22.79 -2.96 -30.94
C SER A 530 -23.16 -2.13 -29.70
N GLN A 531 -24.17 -2.54 -28.94
CA GLN A 531 -24.60 -1.86 -27.71
C GLN A 531 -23.68 -2.11 -26.51
N GLY A 532 -22.81 -3.10 -26.57
CA GLY A 532 -21.94 -3.52 -25.47
C GLY A 532 -20.46 -3.37 -25.70
N GLY A 533 -20.02 -2.53 -26.65
CA GLY A 533 -18.57 -2.32 -26.87
C GLY A 533 -17.76 -3.56 -27.23
N GLY A 534 -18.43 -4.63 -27.72
CA GLY A 534 -17.82 -5.93 -28.03
C GLY A 534 -17.82 -6.94 -26.87
N GLU A 535 -18.01 -6.50 -25.64
CA GLU A 535 -18.20 -7.34 -24.45
C GLU A 535 -19.70 -7.47 -24.15
N ARG A 536 -20.14 -8.70 -23.89
CA ARG A 536 -21.58 -9.01 -23.73
C ARG A 536 -21.98 -9.16 -22.24
N ASN A 537 -21.34 -8.38 -21.38
CA ASN A 537 -21.61 -8.38 -19.95
C ASN A 537 -22.18 -7.03 -19.52
N PRO A 538 -23.49 -6.92 -19.25
CA PRO A 538 -24.06 -5.68 -18.75
C PRO A 538 -23.58 -5.38 -17.32
N LEU A 539 -23.67 -4.12 -16.89
CA LEU A 539 -23.54 -3.74 -15.49
C LEU A 539 -24.42 -4.63 -14.62
N GLN A 540 -23.91 -5.02 -13.49
CA GLN A 540 -24.58 -5.88 -12.51
C GLN A 540 -25.39 -5.04 -11.52
N SER A 541 -26.37 -5.64 -10.86
CA SER A 541 -27.18 -4.96 -9.84
C SER A 541 -26.34 -4.51 -8.66
N LEU A 542 -26.69 -3.36 -8.08
CA LEU A 542 -26.10 -2.85 -6.83
C LEU A 542 -27.06 -3.08 -5.68
N TYR A 543 -26.55 -3.41 -4.50
CA TYR A 543 -27.32 -3.63 -3.28
C TYR A 543 -26.96 -2.56 -2.24
N ALA A 544 -27.94 -1.75 -1.84
CA ALA A 544 -27.72 -0.64 -0.92
C ALA A 544 -28.80 -0.58 0.15
N GLY A 545 -28.44 -0.17 1.37
CA GLY A 545 -29.41 0.03 2.44
C GLY A 545 -28.77 0.42 3.76
N GLY A 546 -29.53 1.09 4.63
CA GLY A 546 -29.06 1.59 5.91
C GLY A 546 -28.03 2.72 5.81
N ASN A 547 -27.81 3.26 4.62
CA ASN A 547 -26.85 4.35 4.42
C ASN A 547 -27.44 5.69 4.89
N ILE A 548 -26.54 6.59 5.31
CA ILE A 548 -26.88 7.98 5.59
C ILE A 548 -26.22 8.85 4.54
N TYR A 549 -27.05 9.64 3.86
CA TYR A 549 -26.62 10.62 2.86
C TYR A 549 -26.79 12.01 3.43
N LEU A 550 -25.68 12.63 3.85
CA LEU A 550 -25.65 14.02 4.34
C LEU A 550 -25.64 15.00 3.17
N SER A 551 -25.85 16.29 3.47
CA SER A 551 -25.92 17.36 2.47
C SER A 551 -24.81 17.26 1.41
N GLY A 552 -25.18 17.15 0.15
CA GLY A 552 -24.28 16.98 -1.00
C GLY A 552 -24.06 15.52 -1.44
N ALA A 553 -24.39 14.52 -0.61
CA ALA A 553 -24.39 13.12 -1.01
C ALA A 553 -25.75 12.67 -1.54
N GLN A 554 -25.74 11.74 -2.49
CA GLN A 554 -26.96 11.20 -3.09
C GLN A 554 -26.94 9.68 -3.09
N GLY A 555 -28.12 9.07 -2.87
CA GLY A 555 -28.37 7.67 -3.12
C GLY A 555 -28.45 7.36 -4.61
N LEU A 556 -28.94 6.19 -4.96
CA LEU A 556 -29.16 5.80 -6.35
C LEU A 556 -30.25 6.69 -6.99
N ASN A 557 -29.93 7.38 -8.07
CA ASN A 557 -30.80 8.40 -8.69
C ASN A 557 -32.15 7.92 -9.18
N LYS A 558 -32.31 6.63 -9.49
CA LYS A 558 -33.57 6.07 -9.99
C LYS A 558 -34.50 5.71 -8.85
N GLN A 559 -34.09 5.89 -7.64
CA GLN A 559 -34.81 5.46 -6.46
C GLN A 559 -34.75 6.58 -5.43
N GLU A 560 -35.85 7.27 -5.38
CA GLU A 560 -36.08 8.26 -4.34
C GLU A 560 -36.66 7.56 -3.10
N GLY A 561 -35.87 6.67 -2.47
CA GLY A 561 -36.28 6.08 -1.22
C GLY A 561 -35.84 4.63 -1.00
N ALA A 562 -35.78 4.24 0.25
CA ALA A 562 -35.34 2.93 0.70
C ALA A 562 -36.24 1.76 0.29
N ALA A 563 -37.47 2.02 -0.08
CA ALA A 563 -38.41 0.99 -0.56
C ALA A 563 -37.87 0.27 -1.81
N ASP A 564 -37.24 1.01 -2.69
CA ASP A 564 -36.68 0.48 -3.93
C ASP A 564 -35.44 -0.40 -3.69
N ASP A 565 -34.57 -0.02 -2.74
CA ASP A 565 -33.44 -0.85 -2.34
C ASP A 565 -33.92 -2.17 -1.73
N SER A 566 -35.01 -2.13 -0.95
CA SER A 566 -35.60 -3.33 -0.35
C SER A 566 -36.23 -4.25 -1.38
N GLU A 567 -36.92 -3.71 -2.39
CA GLU A 567 -37.50 -4.49 -3.49
C GLU A 567 -36.43 -5.14 -4.34
N ARG A 568 -35.38 -4.40 -4.71
CA ARG A 568 -34.23 -4.92 -5.46
C ARG A 568 -33.55 -6.08 -4.71
N MET A 569 -33.27 -5.92 -3.42
CA MET A 569 -32.68 -6.96 -2.58
C MET A 569 -33.55 -8.21 -2.49
N GLN A 570 -34.87 -8.06 -2.50
CA GLN A 570 -35.79 -9.20 -2.49
C GLN A 570 -35.80 -9.96 -3.81
N GLU A 571 -35.79 -9.26 -4.96
CA GLU A 571 -35.71 -9.89 -6.28
C GLU A 571 -34.42 -10.68 -6.47
N ASP A 572 -33.32 -10.16 -5.94
CA ASP A 572 -31.97 -10.75 -6.05
C ASP A 572 -31.56 -11.57 -4.81
N ALA A 573 -32.49 -12.10 -4.05
CA ALA A 573 -32.25 -12.83 -2.79
C ALA A 573 -31.30 -14.03 -2.93
N SER A 574 -31.08 -14.55 -4.15
CA SER A 574 -30.06 -15.58 -4.40
C SER A 574 -28.61 -15.07 -4.28
N PHE A 575 -28.40 -13.77 -4.42
CA PHE A 575 -27.10 -13.10 -4.33
C PHE A 575 -26.99 -12.18 -3.11
N PHE A 576 -28.12 -11.77 -2.55
CA PHE A 576 -28.22 -10.98 -1.33
C PHE A 576 -29.16 -11.64 -0.33
N GLY A 577 -28.65 -12.09 0.79
CA GLY A 577 -29.35 -13.01 1.70
C GLY A 577 -30.26 -12.37 2.74
N GLY A 578 -30.42 -11.04 2.77
CA GLY A 578 -31.13 -10.39 3.87
C GLY A 578 -31.88 -9.12 3.48
N THR A 579 -32.57 -8.55 4.47
CA THR A 579 -33.23 -7.24 4.35
C THR A 579 -32.37 -6.19 5.05
N ALA A 580 -31.87 -5.22 4.32
CA ALA A 580 -31.12 -4.09 4.88
C ALA A 580 -32.03 -3.12 5.63
N SER A 581 -31.43 -2.32 6.50
CA SER A 581 -32.08 -1.17 7.13
C SER A 581 -32.42 -0.12 6.08
N THR A 582 -33.41 0.72 6.40
CA THR A 582 -33.79 1.86 5.55
C THR A 582 -32.70 2.92 5.55
N SER A 583 -32.31 3.41 4.38
CA SER A 583 -31.40 4.54 4.22
C SER A 583 -32.07 5.88 4.62
N VAL A 584 -31.25 6.84 5.04
CA VAL A 584 -31.72 8.16 5.52
C VAL A 584 -31.00 9.26 4.73
N ALA A 585 -31.78 10.18 4.18
CA ALA A 585 -31.26 11.44 3.63
C ALA A 585 -31.35 12.55 4.71
N CYS A 586 -30.31 13.36 4.82
CA CYS A 586 -30.23 14.48 5.76
C CYS A 586 -29.69 15.71 5.02
N ASP A 587 -30.46 16.78 4.97
CA ASP A 587 -30.10 18.03 4.28
C ASP A 587 -29.03 18.84 5.05
N GLU A 588 -28.74 18.47 6.30
CA GLU A 588 -27.74 19.12 7.11
C GLU A 588 -26.33 18.58 6.77
N PRO A 589 -25.30 19.44 6.69
CA PRO A 589 -23.93 18.99 6.54
C PRO A 589 -23.39 18.42 7.87
N MET A 590 -22.43 17.54 7.77
CA MET A 590 -21.61 17.07 8.89
C MET A 590 -20.15 17.44 8.61
N PRO A 591 -19.66 18.58 9.11
CA PRO A 591 -18.24 18.91 9.02
C PRO A 591 -17.41 17.88 9.74
N VAL A 592 -16.34 17.39 9.07
CA VAL A 592 -15.39 16.41 9.60
C VAL A 592 -13.99 17.00 9.46
N THR A 593 -13.22 16.94 10.54
CA THR A 593 -11.80 17.34 10.56
C THR A 593 -11.02 16.29 11.34
N LEU A 594 -9.85 15.93 10.85
CA LEU A 594 -8.90 15.10 11.59
C LEU A 594 -7.82 16.00 12.18
N VAL A 595 -7.50 15.77 13.45
CA VAL A 595 -6.54 16.60 14.21
C VAL A 595 -5.55 15.70 14.92
N GLU A 596 -4.27 15.94 14.65
CA GLU A 596 -3.20 15.29 15.39
C GLU A 596 -3.02 15.92 16.75
N GLU A 597 -2.99 15.09 17.79
CA GLU A 597 -2.71 15.47 19.17
C GLU A 597 -1.56 14.60 19.72
N PRO A 598 -0.95 14.98 20.85
CA PRO A 598 0.24 14.27 21.35
C PRO A 598 0.06 12.76 21.61
N ASP A 599 -1.15 12.29 21.80
CA ASP A 599 -1.48 10.89 22.13
C ASP A 599 -2.24 10.16 21.02
N GLY A 600 -2.46 10.79 19.86
CA GLY A 600 -3.16 10.14 18.75
C GLY A 600 -3.82 11.08 17.75
N LEU A 601 -4.52 10.49 16.81
CA LEU A 601 -5.32 11.17 15.81
C LEU A 601 -6.78 11.27 16.29
N TYR A 602 -7.36 12.46 16.24
CA TYR A 602 -8.72 12.75 16.70
C TYR A 602 -9.62 13.12 15.54
N LEU A 603 -10.84 12.56 15.54
CA LEU A 603 -11.91 12.99 14.67
C LEU A 603 -12.76 14.04 15.40
N GLN A 604 -12.86 15.23 14.79
CA GLN A 604 -13.76 16.30 15.20
C GLN A 604 -14.89 16.41 14.18
N CYS A 605 -16.14 16.38 14.65
CA CYS A 605 -17.30 16.53 13.75
C CYS A 605 -18.51 17.12 14.47
N ILE A 606 -19.42 17.68 13.68
CA ILE A 606 -20.72 18.18 14.17
C ILE A 606 -21.81 17.28 13.58
N VAL A 607 -22.39 16.44 14.42
CA VAL A 607 -23.36 15.41 14.01
C VAL A 607 -24.78 15.94 14.09
N PRO A 608 -25.57 15.94 12.99
CA PRO A 608 -27.00 16.26 13.01
C PRO A 608 -27.79 15.33 13.91
N GLN A 609 -28.84 15.85 14.57
CA GLN A 609 -29.71 15.06 15.45
C GLN A 609 -30.34 13.87 14.72
N ALA A 610 -30.78 14.07 13.49
CA ALA A 610 -31.39 13.02 12.66
C ALA A 610 -30.44 11.83 12.44
N VAL A 611 -29.15 12.09 12.34
CA VAL A 611 -28.09 11.07 12.20
C VAL A 611 -27.84 10.33 13.52
N ALA A 612 -27.73 11.09 14.62
CA ALA A 612 -27.49 10.53 15.95
C ALA A 612 -28.60 9.56 16.42
N ASP A 613 -29.81 9.76 15.96
CA ASP A 613 -30.98 8.95 16.32
C ASP A 613 -31.17 7.70 15.46
N THR A 614 -30.37 7.53 14.41
CA THR A 614 -30.48 6.35 13.52
C THR A 614 -30.12 5.04 14.24
N ARG A 615 -30.78 3.98 13.83
CA ARG A 615 -30.44 2.62 14.26
C ARG A 615 -30.48 1.69 13.05
N MET A 616 -29.42 0.89 12.92
CA MET A 616 -29.19 0.00 11.79
C MET A 616 -29.06 -1.43 12.28
N GLN A 617 -29.32 -2.38 11.39
CA GLN A 617 -29.07 -3.79 11.66
C GLN A 617 -27.57 -4.07 11.66
N VAL A 618 -27.14 -5.03 12.46
CA VAL A 618 -25.80 -5.62 12.37
C VAL A 618 -25.74 -6.45 11.07
N VAL A 619 -24.76 -6.15 10.23
CA VAL A 619 -24.56 -6.87 8.97
C VAL A 619 -23.82 -8.19 9.23
N THR A 620 -24.28 -9.24 8.56
CA THR A 620 -23.73 -10.60 8.68
C THR A 620 -23.38 -11.17 7.30
N SER A 621 -22.60 -12.25 7.27
CA SER A 621 -22.29 -13.00 6.04
C SER A 621 -23.56 -13.43 5.29
N ASP A 622 -24.59 -13.85 6.01
CA ASP A 622 -25.87 -14.22 5.39
C ASP A 622 -26.55 -13.05 4.68
N MET A 623 -26.47 -11.83 5.26
CA MET A 623 -27.01 -10.62 4.60
C MET A 623 -26.20 -10.24 3.35
N LEU A 624 -24.89 -10.41 3.37
CA LEU A 624 -24.02 -10.08 2.24
C LEU A 624 -24.21 -11.05 1.07
N GLY A 625 -24.62 -12.30 1.34
CA GLY A 625 -24.84 -13.30 0.30
C GLY A 625 -23.55 -13.73 -0.41
N VAL A 626 -23.57 -13.79 -1.74
CA VAL A 626 -22.45 -14.21 -2.58
C VAL A 626 -22.27 -13.28 -3.78
N PRO A 627 -21.05 -12.91 -4.17
CA PRO A 627 -20.80 -12.24 -5.44
C PRO A 627 -21.13 -13.14 -6.63
N ARG A 628 -21.67 -12.55 -7.65
CA ARG A 628 -22.21 -13.27 -8.84
C ARG A 628 -21.14 -14.02 -9.63
N ILE A 629 -19.94 -13.46 -9.76
CA ILE A 629 -18.86 -14.04 -10.59
C ILE A 629 -18.19 -15.20 -9.87
N VAL A 630 -17.82 -14.99 -8.59
CA VAL A 630 -17.02 -15.95 -7.84
C VAL A 630 -17.86 -16.99 -7.12
N GLU A 631 -19.09 -16.63 -6.77
CA GLU A 631 -20.06 -17.47 -6.03
C GLU A 631 -19.51 -17.96 -4.68
N GLU A 632 -18.61 -17.17 -4.05
CA GLU A 632 -18.05 -17.41 -2.74
C GLU A 632 -18.69 -16.50 -1.70
N ARG A 633 -18.94 -16.99 -0.50
CA ARG A 633 -19.50 -16.19 0.60
C ARG A 633 -18.49 -15.16 1.11
N TYR A 634 -19.00 -14.07 1.67
CA TYR A 634 -18.20 -13.18 2.49
C TYR A 634 -17.97 -13.83 3.85
N GLU A 635 -16.78 -14.35 4.08
CA GLU A 635 -16.39 -15.02 5.32
C GLU A 635 -14.96 -14.69 5.71
N GLN A 636 -14.63 -14.96 6.97
CA GLN A 636 -13.29 -14.72 7.49
C GLN A 636 -12.26 -15.69 6.86
N PRO A 637 -10.95 -15.39 6.95
CA PRO A 637 -9.90 -16.27 6.40
C PRO A 637 -9.87 -17.69 6.94
N ASP A 638 -10.57 -17.95 8.04
CA ASP A 638 -10.75 -19.29 8.64
C ASP A 638 -12.06 -19.98 8.22
N GLY A 639 -12.85 -19.35 7.34
CA GLY A 639 -14.15 -19.84 6.86
C GLY A 639 -15.30 -19.60 7.83
N SER A 640 -15.12 -18.83 8.90
CA SER A 640 -16.21 -18.45 9.79
C SER A 640 -16.98 -17.24 9.28
N ASP A 641 -18.27 -17.17 9.61
CA ASP A 641 -19.12 -16.07 9.20
C ASP A 641 -18.70 -14.72 9.82
N TYR A 642 -18.86 -13.65 9.06
CA TYR A 642 -18.80 -12.30 9.61
C TYR A 642 -20.04 -11.94 10.40
N VAL A 643 -19.84 -11.31 11.55
CA VAL A 643 -20.82 -10.54 12.29
C VAL A 643 -20.20 -9.17 12.56
N LEU A 644 -20.67 -8.12 11.87
CA LEU A 644 -20.06 -6.79 11.94
C LEU A 644 -20.62 -5.98 13.12
N ASP A 645 -20.42 -6.50 14.32
CA ASP A 645 -20.93 -6.00 15.59
C ASP A 645 -19.93 -5.15 16.37
N THR A 646 -18.85 -4.73 15.75
CA THR A 646 -17.88 -3.77 16.31
C THR A 646 -17.80 -2.50 15.48
N ASP A 647 -17.31 -1.39 16.07
CA ASP A 647 -17.03 -0.15 15.36
C ASP A 647 -15.52 0.04 15.07
N LEU A 648 -15.13 1.22 14.56
CA LEU A 648 -13.72 1.59 14.30
C LEU A 648 -12.81 1.35 15.51
N LEU A 649 -13.30 1.65 16.71
CA LEU A 649 -12.55 1.52 17.96
C LEU A 649 -12.55 0.08 18.52
N GLY A 650 -13.19 -0.87 17.82
CA GLY A 650 -13.33 -2.26 18.28
C GLY A 650 -14.33 -2.43 19.43
N GLN A 651 -15.17 -1.44 19.69
CA GLN A 651 -16.19 -1.53 20.72
C GLN A 651 -17.30 -2.47 20.25
N ALA A 652 -17.61 -3.48 21.04
CA ALA A 652 -18.69 -4.41 20.76
C ALA A 652 -20.07 -3.73 20.91
N LEU A 653 -20.96 -4.03 19.99
CA LEU A 653 -22.29 -3.43 19.89
C LEU A 653 -23.37 -4.49 19.93
N THR A 654 -24.48 -4.16 20.54
CA THR A 654 -25.69 -4.99 20.41
C THR A 654 -26.43 -4.68 19.11
N ALA A 655 -27.23 -5.63 18.64
CA ALA A 655 -28.02 -5.48 17.39
C ALA A 655 -28.95 -4.24 17.41
N THR A 656 -29.30 -3.73 18.60
CA THR A 656 -30.19 -2.57 18.76
C THR A 656 -29.45 -1.23 18.90
N GLU A 657 -28.12 -1.25 19.01
CA GLU A 657 -27.30 -0.06 19.25
C GLU A 657 -26.53 0.40 18.02
N ARG A 658 -26.46 -0.41 16.96
CA ARG A 658 -25.70 -0.09 15.75
C ARG A 658 -26.22 1.18 15.09
N LYS A 659 -25.31 2.13 14.82
CA LYS A 659 -25.54 3.29 13.95
C LYS A 659 -24.84 3.09 12.62
N ALA A 660 -25.19 3.87 11.62
CA ALA A 660 -24.42 3.92 10.38
C ALA A 660 -23.08 4.63 10.60
N GLY A 661 -22.14 4.30 9.73
CA GLY A 661 -20.78 4.87 9.78
C GLY A 661 -19.83 4.11 10.71
N ALA A 662 -18.57 4.55 10.71
CA ALA A 662 -17.48 3.86 11.38
C ALA A 662 -17.52 3.93 12.91
N LEU A 663 -18.18 4.94 13.48
CA LEU A 663 -18.17 5.23 14.92
C LEU A 663 -19.58 5.15 15.50
N ASN A 664 -19.79 4.23 16.41
CA ASN A 664 -21.08 4.08 17.09
C ASN A 664 -21.30 5.10 18.23
N GLY A 665 -20.22 5.63 18.80
CA GLY A 665 -20.24 6.59 19.90
C GLY A 665 -20.64 8.02 19.55
N LEU A 666 -20.89 8.36 18.27
CA LEU A 666 -21.28 9.69 17.84
C LEU A 666 -22.58 10.15 18.49
N VAL A 667 -22.58 11.37 19.05
CA VAL A 667 -23.74 12.02 19.65
C VAL A 667 -24.11 13.28 18.85
N SER A 668 -25.33 13.76 18.98
CA SER A 668 -25.76 15.00 18.31
C SER A 668 -24.92 16.21 18.78
N GLY A 669 -24.54 17.06 17.85
CA GLY A 669 -23.67 18.21 18.11
C GLY A 669 -22.19 17.91 17.96
N GLU A 670 -21.36 18.60 18.72
CA GLU A 670 -19.90 18.49 18.66
C GLU A 670 -19.40 17.15 19.22
N ASN A 671 -18.50 16.53 18.50
CA ASN A 671 -17.79 15.30 18.89
C ASN A 671 -16.28 15.51 18.71
N HIS A 672 -15.51 14.94 19.65
CA HIS A 672 -14.04 14.91 19.63
C HIS A 672 -13.61 13.55 20.16
N ILE A 673 -13.21 12.67 19.25
CA ILE A 673 -12.99 11.24 19.53
C ILE A 673 -11.62 10.84 19.01
N ARG A 674 -10.76 10.27 19.87
CA ARG A 674 -9.51 9.65 19.44
C ARG A 674 -9.83 8.41 18.61
N ILE A 675 -9.39 8.40 17.35
CA ILE A 675 -9.69 7.34 16.39
C ILE A 675 -8.46 6.48 16.06
N TRP A 676 -7.27 6.95 16.41
CA TRP A 676 -6.03 6.20 16.26
C TRP A 676 -5.03 6.64 17.34
N GLU A 677 -4.20 5.72 17.83
CA GLU A 677 -3.21 5.95 18.88
C GLU A 677 -1.80 5.84 18.30
N TRP A 678 -0.91 6.80 18.63
CA TRP A 678 0.47 6.75 18.16
C TRP A 678 1.19 5.52 18.72
N ASN A 679 2.01 4.88 17.88
CA ASN A 679 2.94 3.85 18.33
C ASN A 679 4.01 4.53 19.19
N ASN A 680 4.09 4.21 20.48
CA ASN A 680 5.09 4.77 21.40
C ASN A 680 6.49 4.15 21.20
#